data_5d1b11c40964789b6aaf151203e6d7bd
#
_entry.id   5d1b11c40964789b6aaf151203e6d7bd
#
_cell.length_a   1.000
_cell.length_b   1.000
_cell.length_c   1.000
_cell.angle_alpha   90.00
_cell.angle_beta   90.00
_cell.angle_gamma   90.00
#
_symmetry.space_group_name_H-M   'P 1'
#
loop_
_entity.id
_entity.type
_entity.pdbx_description
1 polymer ?
#
loop_
_entity_poly.entity_id
_entity_poly.type
_entity_poly.pdbx_seq_one_letter_code
_entity_poly.pdbx_strand_id
1 'polypeptide(L)'
;MTQTISREVGVVSDRPTVQILTDRCAGCQECIIRCPTSALTMDPKRWVALADDDLCVGCRQCERTCPFSAIVVDGPMLVEPRSDPEPVHPIRLLGDISEIRSGYIGWSEVLAEAERCLQCPDPTCVRGCPAHNDIPGFIASLRDQDLKGAHEILRRTTLLPDICSRVCNQSAQCEGACSWSLAGVAPVAIGRLERFIADNMDVAPPQIPSKANELSVAIIGSGPAGAAAAWDLFEAGAAVTVYEKDATPGGLCAWGIPDFTLSDALAQRPWDQLRRAGLDLRCGTEIRPEEVGELLVTHDAVIVAIGAGVPLRLPVPGADLDGVIEATSFLQEAKAALENGCDPQEFCATHGLESFAMGGLAPNVLVLGAGNTAMDVARTARRLGMRATCVDWLDERFALARPDELEEAREEGVEVRFSRTLTALRGTGRVAHAELACTTQRRADRRPKVLAGKFEELDVDLVVMAMGYRNDPAFAEVLPGTPLKKEAVGVPDRRWTASGILANRASAFANHNAVGKLALGREVGLWGAALAVSERLWVIGDALTGPATVVEAMAQGRRAAAAVLDAQPQGPSRVDRVQSNGPGRVLVCYASIGGKTARAAQAIADGYSAKGVVTRVLPIVKVGAAELAMADTVVVGSWVEGFVISSVGPAKAMKSWLDGLPRLGGKTVAVFCTFGVSPKGTLRAMRRALEKKGAVVVAQAAFGPEELEAKAGIFGPRAFGEGLARLATIKEAVKVSV
;
A
#
# COMPACT_ATOMS: atom_id res chain seq x y z
N MET A 1 -5.86 18.08 -64.64
CA MET A 1 -4.89 19.02 -64.05
C MET A 1 -4.56 18.59 -62.64
N THR A 2 -3.49 17.83 -62.51
CA THR A 2 -3.03 17.25 -61.23
C THR A 2 -1.97 18.23 -60.69
N GLN A 3 -2.32 18.95 -59.64
CA GLN A 3 -1.35 19.77 -58.94
C GLN A 3 -0.45 18.87 -58.02
N THR A 4 0.75 18.72 -58.44
CA THR A 4 1.85 18.12 -57.67
C THR A 4 2.25 19.12 -56.59
N ILE A 5 1.91 18.86 -55.32
CA ILE A 5 2.46 19.63 -54.19
C ILE A 5 3.87 19.10 -53.94
N SER A 6 4.86 19.86 -54.37
CA SER A 6 6.26 19.66 -53.98
C SER A 6 6.38 20.00 -52.51
N ARG A 7 6.56 18.98 -51.65
CA ARG A 7 7.07 19.15 -50.30
C ARG A 7 8.56 19.57 -50.46
N GLU A 8 8.87 20.81 -50.16
CA GLU A 8 10.23 21.22 -49.85
C GLU A 8 10.70 20.40 -48.65
N VAL A 9 11.72 19.59 -48.84
CA VAL A 9 12.46 18.94 -47.80
C VAL A 9 13.25 20.05 -47.10
N GLY A 10 12.63 20.59 -46.02
CA GLY A 10 13.32 21.54 -45.16
C GLY A 10 14.59 20.89 -44.58
N VAL A 11 15.67 21.61 -44.56
CA VAL A 11 16.91 21.25 -43.86
C VAL A 11 16.49 20.94 -42.40
N VAL A 12 16.60 19.70 -41.98
CA VAL A 12 16.39 19.31 -40.59
C VAL A 12 17.50 20.01 -39.80
N SER A 13 17.11 20.98 -38.99
CA SER A 13 18.02 21.66 -38.07
C SER A 13 18.55 20.63 -37.07
N ASP A 14 19.87 20.57 -36.89
CA ASP A 14 20.53 19.73 -35.88
C ASP A 14 20.20 20.19 -34.44
N ARG A 15 19.44 21.26 -34.29
CA ARG A 15 19.03 21.85 -33.00
C ARG A 15 17.52 21.97 -32.90
N PRO A 16 16.96 21.91 -31.66
CA PRO A 16 15.54 22.14 -31.44
C PRO A 16 15.19 23.61 -31.72
N THR A 17 14.02 23.83 -32.28
CA THR A 17 13.43 25.15 -32.50
C THR A 17 12.10 25.26 -31.74
N VAL A 18 11.79 26.45 -31.23
CA VAL A 18 10.57 26.69 -30.46
C VAL A 18 9.71 27.72 -31.19
N GLN A 19 8.58 27.29 -31.70
CA GLN A 19 7.58 28.15 -32.29
C GLN A 19 6.55 28.60 -31.27
N ILE A 20 6.39 29.91 -31.12
CA ILE A 20 5.33 30.52 -30.32
C ILE A 20 4.16 30.93 -31.22
N LEU A 21 2.98 30.30 -31.01
CA LEU A 21 1.76 30.69 -31.70
C LEU A 21 1.19 31.90 -30.99
N THR A 22 1.52 33.10 -31.49
CA THR A 22 1.20 34.35 -30.80
C THR A 22 -0.28 34.67 -30.74
N ASP A 23 -1.08 34.10 -31.62
CA ASP A 23 -2.57 34.14 -31.61
C ASP A 23 -3.20 33.33 -30.45
N ARG A 24 -2.46 32.38 -29.89
CA ARG A 24 -2.88 31.56 -28.75
C ARG A 24 -2.22 31.91 -27.44
N CYS A 25 -1.08 32.60 -27.49
CA CYS A 25 -0.31 32.94 -26.29
C CYS A 25 -1.03 34.00 -25.46
N ALA A 26 -1.46 33.66 -24.25
CA ALA A 26 -2.12 34.56 -23.32
C ALA A 26 -1.14 35.29 -22.36
N GLY A 27 0.18 35.15 -22.51
CA GLY A 27 1.16 35.80 -21.66
C GLY A 27 1.20 35.32 -20.20
N CYS A 28 0.72 34.12 -19.91
CA CYS A 28 0.59 33.60 -18.53
C CYS A 28 1.92 33.25 -17.86
N GLN A 29 3.04 33.27 -18.55
CA GLN A 29 4.41 33.01 -18.09
C GLN A 29 4.69 31.58 -17.59
N GLU A 30 3.73 30.67 -17.62
CA GLU A 30 3.91 29.28 -17.16
C GLU A 30 5.09 28.55 -17.85
N CYS A 31 5.27 28.78 -19.15
CA CYS A 31 6.37 28.22 -19.92
C CYS A 31 7.73 28.79 -19.52
N ILE A 32 7.79 30.06 -19.12
CA ILE A 32 9.02 30.78 -18.72
C ILE A 32 9.50 30.27 -17.36
N ILE A 33 8.59 30.24 -16.39
CA ILE A 33 8.87 29.80 -15.01
C ILE A 33 9.37 28.35 -14.99
N ARG A 34 8.91 27.53 -15.92
CA ARG A 34 9.22 26.09 -15.96
C ARG A 34 10.33 25.70 -16.93
N CYS A 35 10.89 26.66 -17.67
CA CYS A 35 11.98 26.37 -18.59
C CYS A 35 13.30 26.15 -17.82
N PRO A 36 13.90 24.93 -17.87
CA PRO A 36 15.11 24.62 -17.09
C PRO A 36 16.36 25.38 -17.61
N THR A 37 16.37 25.74 -18.89
CA THR A 37 17.51 26.42 -19.52
C THR A 37 17.29 27.90 -19.72
N SER A 38 16.18 28.46 -19.25
CA SER A 38 15.79 29.85 -19.43
C SER A 38 15.70 30.29 -20.89
N ALA A 39 15.46 29.35 -21.80
CA ALA A 39 15.30 29.58 -23.23
C ALA A 39 14.03 30.41 -23.57
N LEU A 40 13.16 30.68 -22.62
CA LEU A 40 11.93 31.42 -22.84
C LEU A 40 11.92 32.71 -22.01
N THR A 41 11.56 33.80 -22.64
CA THR A 41 11.41 35.13 -22.03
C THR A 41 10.06 35.73 -22.42
N MET A 42 9.71 36.88 -21.84
CA MET A 42 8.49 37.62 -22.19
C MET A 42 8.81 38.82 -23.06
N ASP A 43 8.10 39.00 -24.19
CA ASP A 43 8.10 40.24 -24.95
C ASP A 43 7.37 41.32 -24.09
N PRO A 44 8.07 42.36 -23.65
CA PRO A 44 7.50 43.40 -22.78
C PRO A 44 6.48 44.29 -23.51
N LYS A 45 6.45 44.29 -24.85
CA LYS A 45 5.52 45.11 -25.64
C LYS A 45 4.26 44.35 -26.05
N ARG A 46 4.43 43.10 -26.47
CA ARG A 46 3.34 42.26 -27.00
C ARG A 46 2.74 41.34 -25.93
N TRP A 47 3.42 41.20 -24.82
CA TRP A 47 3.03 40.32 -23.72
C TRP A 47 2.82 38.86 -24.14
N VAL A 48 3.72 38.38 -25.03
CA VAL A 48 3.77 36.98 -25.48
C VAL A 48 5.15 36.41 -25.19
N ALA A 49 5.23 35.07 -25.07
CA ALA A 49 6.53 34.41 -24.90
C ALA A 49 7.43 34.58 -26.12
N LEU A 50 8.72 34.72 -25.88
CA LEU A 50 9.79 34.69 -26.89
C LEU A 50 10.70 33.50 -26.60
N ALA A 51 11.21 32.85 -27.64
CA ALA A 51 12.10 31.71 -27.51
C ALA A 51 13.50 32.10 -28.02
N ASP A 52 14.50 31.58 -27.32
CA ASP A 52 15.89 31.54 -27.73
C ASP A 52 16.26 30.07 -28.02
N ASP A 53 16.36 29.76 -29.31
CA ASP A 53 16.63 28.38 -29.75
C ASP A 53 18.07 27.94 -29.40
N ASP A 54 19.01 28.85 -29.18
CA ASP A 54 20.37 28.52 -28.78
C ASP A 54 20.45 27.99 -27.34
N LEU A 55 19.53 28.41 -26.49
CA LEU A 55 19.38 27.92 -25.10
C LEU A 55 18.45 26.73 -24.98
N CYS A 56 17.69 26.41 -26.03
CA CYS A 56 16.71 25.32 -25.98
C CYS A 56 17.42 23.96 -26.11
N VAL A 57 17.10 23.03 -25.23
CA VAL A 57 17.57 21.64 -25.28
C VAL A 57 16.51 20.66 -25.79
N GLY A 58 15.35 21.14 -26.23
CA GLY A 58 14.29 20.29 -26.78
C GLY A 58 13.52 19.47 -25.77
N CYS A 59 13.55 19.75 -24.46
CA CYS A 59 12.88 18.97 -23.40
C CYS A 59 11.36 19.03 -23.45
N ARG A 60 10.76 19.88 -24.28
CA ARG A 60 9.30 20.03 -24.52
C ARG A 60 8.48 20.33 -23.26
N GLN A 61 9.09 20.74 -22.17
CA GLN A 61 8.34 21.02 -20.93
C GLN A 61 7.39 22.21 -21.10
N CYS A 62 7.82 23.24 -21.81
CA CYS A 62 7.01 24.41 -22.15
C CYS A 62 5.78 24.05 -23.00
N GLU A 63 5.94 23.16 -23.99
CA GLU A 63 4.86 22.66 -24.84
C GLU A 63 3.82 21.89 -24.01
N ARG A 64 4.28 20.98 -23.14
CA ARG A 64 3.40 20.16 -22.28
C ARG A 64 2.63 20.96 -21.22
N THR A 65 3.22 22.05 -20.74
CA THR A 65 2.63 22.85 -19.65
C THR A 65 1.81 24.03 -20.14
N CYS A 66 1.85 24.37 -21.42
CA CYS A 66 1.10 25.49 -21.97
C CYS A 66 -0.43 25.20 -21.94
N PRO A 67 -1.23 25.91 -21.13
CA PRO A 67 -2.66 25.66 -21.04
C PRO A 67 -3.43 26.10 -22.31
N PHE A 68 -2.78 26.86 -23.20
CA PHE A 68 -3.35 27.38 -24.43
C PHE A 68 -2.83 26.64 -25.68
N SER A 69 -1.97 25.62 -25.53
CA SER A 69 -1.32 24.94 -26.63
C SER A 69 -0.67 25.92 -27.64
N ALA A 70 -0.04 26.96 -27.11
CA ALA A 70 0.57 28.05 -27.86
C ALA A 70 2.03 27.83 -28.20
N ILE A 71 2.60 26.68 -27.86
CA ILE A 71 4.04 26.38 -28.04
C ILE A 71 4.17 25.05 -28.78
N VAL A 72 5.02 25.03 -29.79
CA VAL A 72 5.41 23.83 -30.53
C VAL A 72 6.94 23.75 -30.50
N VAL A 73 7.48 22.61 -30.14
CA VAL A 73 8.94 22.38 -30.17
C VAL A 73 9.24 21.33 -31.21
N ASP A 74 10.04 21.73 -32.23
CA ASP A 74 10.48 20.85 -33.31
C ASP A 74 11.99 20.59 -33.21
N GLY A 75 12.42 19.48 -33.82
CA GLY A 75 13.83 19.09 -33.87
C GLY A 75 14.23 18.09 -32.76
N PRO A 76 15.53 17.70 -32.79
CA PRO A 76 16.06 16.71 -31.86
C PRO A 76 16.22 17.29 -30.45
N MET A 77 16.32 16.40 -29.47
CA MET A 77 16.75 16.81 -28.13
C MET A 77 18.26 16.78 -28.00
N LEU A 78 18.80 17.83 -27.37
CA LEU A 78 20.23 17.94 -27.06
C LEU A 78 20.46 17.35 -25.68
N VAL A 79 20.66 16.03 -25.62
CA VAL A 79 20.94 15.31 -24.39
C VAL A 79 22.06 14.30 -24.64
N GLU A 80 23.00 14.23 -23.71
CA GLU A 80 24.02 13.19 -23.74
C GLU A 80 23.36 11.79 -23.60
N PRO A 81 23.83 10.79 -24.35
CA PRO A 81 23.35 9.42 -24.22
C PRO A 81 23.50 8.93 -22.79
N ARG A 82 22.51 8.16 -22.31
CA ARG A 82 22.61 7.48 -21.02
C ARG A 82 23.73 6.44 -21.12
N SER A 83 24.65 6.50 -20.16
CA SER A 83 25.69 5.49 -19.97
C SER A 83 25.19 4.51 -18.90
N ASP A 84 24.84 3.32 -19.31
CA ASP A 84 24.50 2.26 -18.37
C ASP A 84 25.76 1.47 -18.02
N PRO A 85 26.06 1.24 -16.73
CA PRO A 85 27.20 0.43 -16.34
C PRO A 85 27.04 -1.00 -16.84
N GLU A 86 28.14 -1.61 -17.29
CA GLU A 86 28.13 -3.02 -17.65
C GLU A 86 27.84 -3.91 -16.43
N PRO A 87 27.19 -5.07 -16.58
CA PRO A 87 27.01 -6.04 -15.49
C PRO A 87 28.36 -6.46 -14.91
N VAL A 88 28.48 -6.40 -13.59
CA VAL A 88 29.77 -6.70 -12.91
C VAL A 88 30.16 -8.18 -13.05
N HIS A 89 29.18 -9.07 -13.28
CA HIS A 89 29.42 -10.50 -13.38
C HIS A 89 28.60 -11.14 -14.51
N PRO A 90 29.17 -12.13 -15.24
CA PRO A 90 28.36 -12.94 -16.13
C PRO A 90 27.33 -13.71 -15.28
N ILE A 91 26.08 -13.71 -15.72
CA ILE A 91 24.97 -14.39 -15.02
C ILE A 91 25.31 -15.89 -14.91
N ARG A 92 25.61 -16.35 -13.72
CA ARG A 92 25.73 -17.76 -13.36
C ARG A 92 24.40 -18.21 -12.83
N LEU A 93 23.58 -18.87 -13.64
CA LEU A 93 22.21 -19.17 -13.23
C LEU A 93 22.14 -20.14 -12.06
N LEU A 94 22.85 -21.27 -12.13
CA LEU A 94 22.70 -22.35 -11.14
C LEU A 94 23.31 -21.95 -9.78
N GLY A 95 22.44 -21.81 -8.77
CA GLY A 95 22.85 -21.47 -7.41
C GLY A 95 23.35 -20.03 -7.22
N ASP A 96 23.35 -19.18 -8.25
CA ASP A 96 23.85 -17.81 -8.14
C ASP A 96 22.79 -16.88 -7.57
N ILE A 97 23.04 -16.43 -6.35
CA ILE A 97 22.21 -15.44 -5.62
C ILE A 97 22.84 -14.05 -5.59
N SER A 98 23.96 -13.82 -6.27
CA SER A 98 24.61 -12.53 -6.34
C SER A 98 23.72 -11.49 -7.00
N GLU A 99 23.81 -10.24 -6.53
CA GLU A 99 23.03 -9.14 -7.09
C GLU A 99 23.41 -8.90 -8.55
N ILE A 100 22.44 -8.97 -9.46
CA ILE A 100 22.67 -8.92 -10.91
C ILE A 100 22.73 -7.50 -11.47
N ARG A 101 22.06 -6.54 -10.83
CA ARG A 101 22.07 -5.15 -11.26
C ARG A 101 23.29 -4.43 -10.70
N SER A 102 24.12 -3.89 -11.58
CA SER A 102 25.25 -3.07 -11.16
C SER A 102 24.83 -1.64 -10.84
N GLY A 103 25.41 -1.08 -9.76
CA GLY A 103 25.42 0.36 -9.50
C GLY A 103 26.58 1.04 -10.23
N TYR A 104 26.66 2.37 -10.15
CA TYR A 104 27.84 3.11 -10.53
C TYR A 104 29.00 2.81 -9.56
N ILE A 105 30.19 2.59 -10.10
CA ILE A 105 31.36 2.22 -9.27
C ILE A 105 32.14 3.47 -8.87
N GLY A 106 32.22 4.45 -9.75
CA GLY A 106 33.08 5.63 -9.59
C GLY A 106 32.42 6.96 -9.90
N TRP A 107 33.05 8.03 -9.38
CA TRP A 107 32.57 9.39 -9.58
C TRP A 107 32.48 9.83 -11.04
N SER A 108 33.32 9.30 -11.95
CA SER A 108 33.25 9.66 -13.36
C SER A 108 31.91 9.31 -14.01
N GLU A 109 31.37 8.12 -13.69
CA GLU A 109 30.08 7.67 -14.20
C GLU A 109 28.93 8.45 -13.55
N VAL A 110 29.03 8.66 -12.23
CA VAL A 110 28.04 9.42 -11.46
C VAL A 110 27.93 10.86 -11.95
N LEU A 111 29.08 11.53 -12.20
CA LEU A 111 29.10 12.90 -12.69
C LEU A 111 28.51 12.99 -14.10
N ALA A 112 28.92 12.10 -15.01
CA ALA A 112 28.38 12.08 -16.37
C ALA A 112 26.85 11.91 -16.37
N GLU A 113 26.31 11.03 -15.52
CA GLU A 113 24.86 10.85 -15.40
C GLU A 113 24.17 12.01 -14.68
N ALA A 114 24.77 12.56 -13.62
CA ALA A 114 24.22 13.68 -12.87
C ALA A 114 24.14 14.97 -13.71
N GLU A 115 25.09 15.19 -14.62
CA GLU A 115 25.10 16.31 -15.55
C GLU A 115 23.96 16.31 -16.56
N ARG A 116 23.38 15.12 -16.85
CA ARG A 116 22.17 15.00 -17.68
C ARG A 116 20.94 15.62 -17.01
N CYS A 117 20.95 15.83 -15.70
CA CYS A 117 19.83 16.41 -14.98
C CYS A 117 19.67 17.89 -15.28
N LEU A 118 18.52 18.27 -15.84
CA LEU A 118 18.19 19.65 -16.21
C LEU A 118 17.92 20.58 -15.03
N GLN A 119 17.86 20.07 -13.79
CA GLN A 119 17.49 20.87 -12.60
C GLN A 119 16.17 21.64 -12.81
N CYS A 120 15.14 20.94 -13.30
CA CYS A 120 13.86 21.53 -13.68
C CYS A 120 13.24 22.34 -12.53
N PRO A 121 12.80 23.58 -12.74
CA PRO A 121 12.12 24.40 -11.72
C PRO A 121 10.80 23.78 -11.23
N ASP A 122 10.14 23.01 -12.10
CA ASP A 122 8.95 22.21 -11.79
C ASP A 122 9.24 20.72 -12.08
N PRO A 123 9.93 20.02 -11.16
CA PRO A 123 10.46 18.69 -11.41
C PRO A 123 9.36 17.63 -11.42
N THR A 124 9.02 17.13 -12.61
CA THR A 124 8.02 16.06 -12.77
C THR A 124 8.45 14.75 -12.13
N CYS A 125 9.76 14.48 -12.05
CA CYS A 125 10.32 13.31 -11.37
C CYS A 125 9.99 13.29 -9.87
N VAL A 126 9.98 14.44 -9.18
CA VAL A 126 9.56 14.55 -7.77
C VAL A 126 8.09 14.17 -7.62
N ARG A 127 7.23 14.63 -8.52
CA ARG A 127 5.81 14.24 -8.52
C ARG A 127 5.58 12.78 -8.89
N GLY A 128 6.46 12.22 -9.70
CA GLY A 128 6.42 10.79 -10.05
C GLY A 128 6.92 9.88 -8.93
N CYS A 129 7.62 10.42 -7.94
CA CYS A 129 8.07 9.66 -6.77
C CYS A 129 6.97 9.66 -5.68
N PRO A 130 6.49 8.49 -5.21
CA PRO A 130 5.51 8.41 -4.12
C PRO A 130 5.97 9.02 -2.79
N ALA A 131 7.28 9.04 -2.55
CA ALA A 131 7.89 9.69 -1.39
C ALA A 131 8.18 11.18 -1.61
N HIS A 132 7.99 11.69 -2.82
CA HIS A 132 8.33 13.06 -3.20
C HIS A 132 9.79 13.44 -2.90
N ASN A 133 10.73 12.53 -3.20
CA ASN A 133 12.16 12.79 -3.04
C ASN A 133 12.57 14.06 -3.78
N ASP A 134 13.39 14.87 -3.15
CA ASP A 134 14.02 16.03 -3.81
C ASP A 134 15.14 15.55 -4.75
N ILE A 135 14.69 14.99 -5.90
CA ILE A 135 15.58 14.38 -6.89
C ILE A 135 16.56 15.39 -7.50
N PRO A 136 16.12 16.58 -7.95
CA PRO A 136 17.07 17.58 -8.42
C PRO A 136 18.09 17.99 -7.35
N GLY A 137 17.64 18.08 -6.08
CA GLY A 137 18.50 18.49 -4.96
C GLY A 137 19.63 17.49 -4.71
N PHE A 138 19.33 16.20 -4.56
CA PHE A 138 20.39 15.22 -4.32
C PHE A 138 21.30 15.02 -5.53
N ILE A 139 20.77 15.15 -6.79
CA ILE A 139 21.60 15.09 -7.99
C ILE A 139 22.52 16.32 -8.09
N ALA A 140 22.05 17.50 -7.70
CA ALA A 140 22.91 18.68 -7.64
C ALA A 140 24.09 18.49 -6.68
N SER A 141 23.81 17.95 -5.47
CA SER A 141 24.88 17.61 -4.52
C SER A 141 25.87 16.58 -5.08
N LEU A 142 25.39 15.57 -5.84
CA LEU A 142 26.28 14.63 -6.53
C LEU A 142 27.16 15.32 -7.57
N ARG A 143 26.65 16.28 -8.33
CA ARG A 143 27.45 17.10 -9.27
C ARG A 143 28.56 17.88 -8.58
N ASP A 144 28.27 18.35 -7.37
CA ASP A 144 29.25 19.04 -6.52
C ASP A 144 30.16 18.06 -5.77
N GLN A 145 30.05 16.76 -6.00
CA GLN A 145 30.75 15.66 -5.32
C GLN A 145 30.53 15.66 -3.80
N ASP A 146 29.41 16.26 -3.36
CA ASP A 146 28.99 16.24 -1.95
C ASP A 146 28.06 15.03 -1.70
N LEU A 147 28.67 13.86 -1.49
CA LEU A 147 27.94 12.63 -1.21
C LEU A 147 27.14 12.72 0.10
N LYS A 148 27.68 13.40 1.11
CA LYS A 148 27.01 13.57 2.41
C LYS A 148 25.77 14.45 2.26
N GLY A 149 25.89 15.58 1.58
CA GLY A 149 24.72 16.44 1.29
C GLY A 149 23.67 15.75 0.45
N ALA A 150 24.08 14.97 -0.56
CA ALA A 150 23.16 14.14 -1.35
C ALA A 150 22.40 13.14 -0.47
N HIS A 151 23.08 12.44 0.43
CA HIS A 151 22.48 11.50 1.37
C HIS A 151 21.52 12.20 2.35
N GLU A 152 21.91 13.35 2.91
CA GLU A 152 21.05 14.12 3.82
C GLU A 152 19.76 14.59 3.15
N ILE A 153 19.85 15.03 1.87
CA ILE A 153 18.67 15.42 1.08
C ILE A 153 17.77 14.21 0.86
N LEU A 154 18.32 13.08 0.41
CA LEU A 154 17.57 11.86 0.16
C LEU A 154 16.87 11.36 1.42
N ARG A 155 17.55 11.38 2.57
CA ARG A 155 17.03 10.93 3.86
C ARG A 155 15.85 11.75 4.38
N ARG A 156 15.62 12.96 3.91
CA ARG A 156 14.45 13.75 4.32
C ARG A 156 13.12 13.05 3.98
N THR A 157 13.10 12.27 2.91
CA THR A 157 11.88 11.61 2.40
C THR A 157 12.02 10.10 2.28
N THR A 158 13.21 9.56 2.03
CA THR A 158 13.46 8.12 1.87
C THR A 158 14.23 7.57 3.07
N LEU A 159 13.58 6.69 3.86
CA LEU A 159 14.22 5.99 4.98
C LEU A 159 14.92 4.69 4.56
N LEU A 160 14.55 4.14 3.42
CA LEU A 160 15.02 2.85 2.90
C LEU A 160 15.70 3.01 1.53
N PRO A 161 16.74 3.88 1.41
CA PRO A 161 17.36 4.14 0.10
C PRO A 161 18.03 2.89 -0.48
N ASP A 162 18.62 2.02 0.34
CA ASP A 162 19.21 0.75 -0.07
C ASP A 162 18.21 -0.15 -0.78
N ILE A 163 16.97 -0.20 -0.27
CA ILE A 163 15.90 -1.02 -0.81
C ILE A 163 15.26 -0.31 -2.01
N CYS A 164 14.88 0.96 -1.84
CA CYS A 164 14.17 1.73 -2.88
C CYS A 164 14.95 1.83 -4.19
N SER A 165 16.26 2.06 -4.12
CA SER A 165 17.12 2.14 -5.31
C SER A 165 17.15 0.85 -6.13
N ARG A 166 16.90 -0.31 -5.51
CA ARG A 166 16.91 -1.63 -6.15
C ARG A 166 15.55 -2.10 -6.63
N VAL A 167 14.51 -1.86 -5.83
CA VAL A 167 13.19 -2.49 -6.06
C VAL A 167 12.10 -1.52 -6.54
N CYS A 168 12.33 -0.21 -6.55
CA CYS A 168 11.37 0.74 -7.08
C CYS A 168 11.13 0.52 -8.58
N ASN A 169 9.90 0.72 -9.02
CA ASN A 169 9.57 0.77 -10.44
C ASN A 169 9.88 2.17 -11.01
N GLN A 170 11.17 2.50 -11.13
CA GLN A 170 11.62 3.82 -11.57
C GLN A 170 11.05 4.20 -12.94
N SER A 171 10.93 3.23 -13.86
CA SER A 171 10.39 3.45 -15.21
C SER A 171 8.92 3.88 -15.23
N ALA A 172 8.14 3.51 -14.20
CA ALA A 172 6.75 3.97 -14.02
C ALA A 172 6.62 5.14 -13.03
N GLN A 173 7.66 5.44 -12.28
CA GLN A 173 7.69 6.45 -11.22
C GLN A 173 8.59 7.64 -11.61
N CYS A 174 9.69 7.85 -10.90
CA CYS A 174 10.54 9.02 -11.06
C CYS A 174 11.20 9.13 -12.46
N GLU A 175 11.77 8.04 -12.97
CA GLU A 175 12.40 8.03 -14.30
C GLU A 175 11.36 8.14 -15.42
N GLY A 176 10.22 7.42 -15.29
CA GLY A 176 9.11 7.55 -16.23
C GLY A 176 8.49 8.95 -16.28
N ALA A 177 8.57 9.69 -15.18
CA ALA A 177 8.12 11.07 -15.08
C ALA A 177 9.23 12.11 -15.38
N CYS A 178 10.46 11.69 -15.63
CA CYS A 178 11.54 12.59 -16.00
C CYS A 178 11.21 13.38 -17.28
N SER A 179 11.60 14.64 -17.34
CA SER A 179 11.37 15.48 -18.52
C SER A 179 11.93 14.86 -19.80
N TRP A 180 13.06 14.18 -19.74
CA TRP A 180 13.63 13.43 -20.85
C TRP A 180 12.76 12.26 -21.28
N SER A 181 12.28 11.43 -20.34
CA SER A 181 11.37 10.32 -20.64
C SER A 181 10.07 10.81 -21.28
N LEU A 182 9.48 11.89 -20.72
CA LEU A 182 8.27 12.49 -21.27
C LEU A 182 8.46 13.06 -22.68
N ALA A 183 9.67 13.36 -23.04
CA ALA A 183 10.03 13.83 -24.36
C ALA A 183 10.48 12.71 -25.32
N GLY A 184 10.54 11.46 -24.86
CA GLY A 184 10.79 10.27 -25.67
C GLY A 184 12.24 9.81 -25.76
N VAL A 185 13.11 10.32 -24.87
CA VAL A 185 14.50 9.85 -24.74
C VAL A 185 14.75 9.22 -23.37
N ALA A 186 15.92 8.57 -23.23
CA ALA A 186 16.29 7.92 -21.97
C ALA A 186 16.32 8.92 -20.81
N PRO A 187 15.63 8.65 -19.70
CA PRO A 187 15.64 9.48 -18.49
C PRO A 187 17.03 9.54 -17.85
N VAL A 188 17.20 10.45 -16.90
CA VAL A 188 18.31 10.33 -15.93
C VAL A 188 18.13 9.04 -15.14
N ALA A 189 19.21 8.29 -14.94
CA ALA A 189 19.22 7.03 -14.19
C ALA A 189 19.11 7.30 -12.67
N ILE A 190 17.96 7.82 -12.25
CA ILE A 190 17.71 8.32 -10.89
C ILE A 190 17.92 7.20 -9.86
N GLY A 191 17.40 6.00 -10.14
CA GLY A 191 17.55 4.84 -9.24
C GLY A 191 19.02 4.43 -9.06
N ARG A 192 19.86 4.51 -10.11
CA ARG A 192 21.28 4.20 -10.00
C ARG A 192 22.08 5.26 -9.25
N LEU A 193 21.71 6.54 -9.39
CA LEU A 193 22.30 7.62 -8.60
C LEU A 193 21.90 7.49 -7.12
N GLU A 194 20.63 7.17 -6.82
CA GLU A 194 20.16 6.86 -5.47
C GLU A 194 20.92 5.67 -4.89
N ARG A 195 21.13 4.62 -5.69
CA ARG A 195 21.90 3.44 -5.27
C ARG A 195 23.36 3.78 -4.95
N PHE A 196 24.02 4.61 -5.77
CA PHE A 196 25.38 5.05 -5.49
C PHE A 196 25.48 5.76 -4.14
N ILE A 197 24.51 6.61 -3.80
CA ILE A 197 24.43 7.25 -2.49
C ILE A 197 24.30 6.20 -1.40
N ALA A 198 23.34 5.28 -1.55
CA ALA A 198 23.04 4.25 -0.55
C ALA A 198 24.19 3.27 -0.32
N ASP A 199 24.89 2.86 -1.40
CA ASP A 199 26.00 1.90 -1.31
C ASP A 199 27.29 2.54 -0.73
N ASN A 200 27.42 3.86 -0.76
CA ASN A 200 28.62 4.58 -0.28
C ASN A 200 28.39 5.38 1.01
N MET A 201 27.19 5.33 1.57
CA MET A 201 26.85 6.02 2.82
C MET A 201 26.13 5.10 3.78
N ASP A 202 26.68 4.94 4.98
CA ASP A 202 25.98 4.22 6.04
C ASP A 202 24.88 5.08 6.65
N VAL A 203 23.72 4.49 6.82
CA VAL A 203 22.62 5.12 7.57
C VAL A 203 22.95 4.99 9.07
N ALA A 204 23.13 6.11 9.75
CA ALA A 204 23.32 6.09 11.19
C ALA A 204 22.05 5.59 11.90
N PRO A 205 22.16 4.84 13.01
CA PRO A 205 21.02 4.52 13.86
C PRO A 205 20.25 5.77 14.28
N PRO A 206 18.93 5.70 14.47
CA PRO A 206 18.16 6.85 14.93
C PRO A 206 18.65 7.33 16.28
N GLN A 207 18.75 8.65 16.42
CA GLN A 207 19.16 9.29 17.67
C GLN A 207 17.94 9.61 18.51
N ILE A 208 17.83 8.98 19.67
CA ILE A 208 16.72 9.26 20.60
C ILE A 208 16.98 10.60 21.28
N PRO A 209 15.99 11.53 21.29
CA PRO A 209 16.11 12.78 22.02
C PRO A 209 16.36 12.55 23.51
N SER A 210 17.14 13.42 24.15
CA SER A 210 17.40 13.34 25.60
C SER A 210 16.12 13.47 26.46
N LYS A 211 15.06 14.07 25.91
CA LYS A 211 13.73 14.10 26.50
C LYS A 211 12.82 13.17 25.69
N ALA A 212 12.48 12.00 26.29
CA ALA A 212 11.54 11.07 25.71
C ALA A 212 10.16 11.72 25.50
N ASN A 213 9.51 11.36 24.38
CA ASN A 213 8.10 11.65 24.19
C ASN A 213 7.31 10.63 25.04
N GLU A 214 6.31 11.07 25.79
CA GLU A 214 5.47 10.18 26.61
C GLU A 214 4.55 9.27 25.78
N LEU A 215 4.53 9.44 24.45
CA LEU A 215 3.69 8.69 23.52
C LEU A 215 4.14 7.22 23.43
N SER A 216 3.19 6.30 23.59
CA SER A 216 3.38 4.86 23.43
C SER A 216 2.63 4.36 22.21
N VAL A 217 3.30 3.74 21.24
CA VAL A 217 2.73 3.30 19.96
C VAL A 217 3.01 1.83 19.70
N ALA A 218 1.95 1.08 19.38
CA ALA A 218 2.06 -0.27 18.86
C ALA A 218 2.00 -0.26 17.32
N ILE A 219 2.90 -0.99 16.68
CA ILE A 219 2.91 -1.19 15.23
C ILE A 219 2.74 -2.69 14.96
N ILE A 220 1.78 -3.06 14.14
CA ILE A 220 1.50 -4.46 13.77
C ILE A 220 1.99 -4.68 12.35
N GLY A 221 3.06 -5.44 12.21
CA GLY A 221 3.75 -5.73 10.95
C GLY A 221 5.03 -4.92 10.76
N SER A 222 6.09 -5.62 10.33
CA SER A 222 7.43 -5.08 10.14
C SER A 222 7.81 -4.87 8.66
N GLY A 223 6.85 -4.85 7.73
CA GLY A 223 7.12 -4.50 6.34
C GLY A 223 7.59 -3.04 6.18
N PRO A 224 7.87 -2.57 4.96
CA PRO A 224 8.39 -1.22 4.70
C PRO A 224 7.58 -0.09 5.33
N ALA A 225 6.25 -0.23 5.39
CA ALA A 225 5.38 0.75 6.03
C ALA A 225 5.59 0.79 7.55
N GLY A 226 5.65 -0.39 8.20
CA GLY A 226 5.91 -0.51 9.62
C GLY A 226 7.31 -0.03 10.00
N ALA A 227 8.33 -0.37 9.19
CA ALA A 227 9.71 0.09 9.39
C ALA A 227 9.82 1.61 9.37
N ALA A 228 9.19 2.26 8.39
CA ALA A 228 9.22 3.71 8.27
C ALA A 228 8.46 4.40 9.41
N ALA A 229 7.31 3.87 9.81
CA ALA A 229 6.57 4.40 10.95
C ALA A 229 7.35 4.21 12.27
N ALA A 230 7.95 3.03 12.47
CA ALA A 230 8.76 2.74 13.63
C ALA A 230 9.96 3.67 13.74
N TRP A 231 10.66 3.92 12.62
CA TRP A 231 11.82 4.79 12.58
C TRP A 231 11.48 6.22 13.01
N ASP A 232 10.52 6.85 12.31
CA ASP A 232 10.18 8.25 12.56
C ASP A 232 9.61 8.47 13.97
N LEU A 233 8.78 7.55 14.48
CA LEU A 233 8.24 7.63 15.84
C LEU A 233 9.31 7.42 16.90
N PHE A 234 10.22 6.45 16.69
CA PHE A 234 11.28 6.15 17.62
C PHE A 234 12.32 7.28 17.68
N GLU A 235 12.67 7.86 16.51
CA GLU A 235 13.54 9.03 16.41
C GLU A 235 12.92 10.28 17.08
N ALA A 236 11.57 10.39 17.06
CA ALA A 236 10.84 11.41 17.81
C ALA A 236 10.76 11.16 19.33
N GLY A 237 11.34 10.05 19.82
CA GLY A 237 11.40 9.69 21.24
C GLY A 237 10.15 9.00 21.78
N ALA A 238 9.24 8.51 20.91
CA ALA A 238 8.09 7.72 21.33
C ALA A 238 8.52 6.31 21.78
N ALA A 239 7.79 5.74 22.74
CA ALA A 239 7.94 4.34 23.12
C ALA A 239 7.22 3.45 22.07
N VAL A 240 7.99 2.87 21.17
CA VAL A 240 7.47 2.07 20.06
C VAL A 240 7.68 0.59 20.32
N THR A 241 6.59 -0.20 20.20
CA THR A 241 6.63 -1.67 20.17
C THR A 241 6.16 -2.15 18.81
N VAL A 242 7.00 -2.94 18.12
CA VAL A 242 6.64 -3.55 16.83
C VAL A 242 6.37 -5.03 17.02
N TYR A 243 5.24 -5.50 16.53
CA TYR A 243 4.84 -6.91 16.53
C TYR A 243 4.93 -7.47 15.12
N GLU A 244 5.70 -8.54 14.96
CA GLU A 244 5.88 -9.24 13.69
C GLU A 244 5.57 -10.73 13.85
N LYS A 245 4.73 -11.27 12.98
CA LYS A 245 4.34 -12.68 13.01
C LYS A 245 5.48 -13.63 12.62
N ASP A 246 6.32 -13.21 11.69
CA ASP A 246 7.45 -14.00 11.21
C ASP A 246 8.64 -13.90 12.18
N ALA A 247 9.54 -14.87 12.13
CA ALA A 247 10.75 -14.89 12.96
C ALA A 247 11.73 -13.78 12.56
N THR A 248 11.69 -13.36 11.29
CA THR A 248 12.57 -12.34 10.70
C THR A 248 11.72 -11.14 10.30
N PRO A 249 12.09 -9.90 10.68
CA PRO A 249 11.37 -8.71 10.28
C PRO A 249 11.69 -8.31 8.83
N GLY A 250 10.85 -7.44 8.23
CA GLY A 250 11.06 -6.89 6.90
C GLY A 250 9.94 -7.21 5.91
N GLY A 251 9.06 -8.14 6.27
CA GLY A 251 7.95 -8.56 5.41
C GLY A 251 8.44 -9.05 4.05
N LEU A 252 7.73 -8.72 2.97
CA LEU A 252 8.08 -9.17 1.61
C LEU A 252 9.51 -8.78 1.17
N CYS A 253 10.10 -7.73 1.71
CA CYS A 253 11.48 -7.37 1.39
C CYS A 253 12.47 -8.42 1.91
N ALA A 254 12.18 -9.06 3.04
CA ALA A 254 13.06 -10.04 3.65
C ALA A 254 12.94 -11.43 3.02
N TRP A 255 11.73 -11.88 2.70
CA TRP A 255 11.53 -13.27 2.27
C TRP A 255 10.83 -13.43 0.91
N GLY A 256 10.24 -12.36 0.35
CA GLY A 256 9.52 -12.40 -0.92
C GLY A 256 10.34 -11.91 -2.12
N ILE A 257 11.38 -11.12 -1.89
CA ILE A 257 12.29 -10.63 -2.94
C ILE A 257 13.56 -11.47 -2.91
N PRO A 258 13.95 -12.09 -4.04
CA PRO A 258 15.17 -12.90 -4.11
C PRO A 258 16.45 -12.08 -3.91
N ASP A 259 17.49 -12.71 -3.37
CA ASP A 259 18.76 -12.06 -3.05
C ASP A 259 19.50 -11.48 -4.26
N PHE A 260 19.31 -12.07 -5.43
CA PHE A 260 19.87 -11.52 -6.68
C PHE A 260 19.23 -10.18 -7.10
N THR A 261 18.12 -9.76 -6.45
CA THR A 261 17.49 -8.44 -6.60
C THR A 261 17.74 -7.56 -5.37
N LEU A 262 17.57 -8.12 -4.16
CA LEU A 262 17.75 -7.43 -2.88
C LEU A 262 18.31 -8.41 -1.85
N SER A 263 19.58 -8.26 -1.47
CA SER A 263 20.19 -9.15 -0.48
C SER A 263 19.52 -9.03 0.90
N ASP A 264 19.47 -10.14 1.64
CA ASP A 264 18.89 -10.18 2.97
C ASP A 264 19.57 -9.17 3.92
N ALA A 265 20.88 -9.02 3.85
CA ALA A 265 21.62 -8.05 4.62
C ALA A 265 21.11 -6.60 4.45
N LEU A 266 20.73 -6.21 3.23
CA LEU A 266 20.17 -4.90 2.95
C LEU A 266 18.71 -4.79 3.42
N ALA A 267 17.92 -5.85 3.25
CA ALA A 267 16.53 -5.89 3.74
C ALA A 267 16.47 -5.79 5.27
N GLN A 268 17.42 -6.39 6.00
CA GLN A 268 17.49 -6.37 7.47
C GLN A 268 18.13 -5.11 8.04
N ARG A 269 18.95 -4.38 7.28
CA ARG A 269 19.71 -3.22 7.75
C ARG A 269 18.89 -2.21 8.57
N PRO A 270 17.68 -1.77 8.17
CA PRO A 270 16.88 -0.83 8.94
C PRO A 270 16.47 -1.38 10.31
N TRP A 271 16.15 -2.65 10.38
CA TRP A 271 15.74 -3.33 11.61
C TRP A 271 16.92 -3.54 12.57
N ASP A 272 18.08 -3.88 12.05
CA ASP A 272 19.31 -4.00 12.85
C ASP A 272 19.69 -2.66 13.48
N GLN A 273 19.54 -1.57 12.76
CA GLN A 273 19.81 -0.23 13.28
C GLN A 273 18.80 0.16 14.37
N LEU A 274 17.52 -0.10 14.17
CA LEU A 274 16.47 0.12 15.17
C LEU A 274 16.67 -0.72 16.43
N ARG A 275 17.04 -2.02 16.28
CA ARG A 275 17.37 -2.90 17.41
C ARG A 275 18.58 -2.40 18.19
N ARG A 276 19.66 -2.00 17.50
CA ARG A 276 20.86 -1.42 18.15
C ARG A 276 20.54 -0.13 18.89
N ALA A 277 19.57 0.65 18.42
CA ALA A 277 19.10 1.84 19.10
C ALA A 277 18.14 1.54 20.28
N GLY A 278 17.69 0.29 20.46
CA GLY A 278 16.87 -0.15 21.59
C GLY A 278 15.37 -0.23 21.32
N LEU A 279 14.95 -0.30 20.04
CA LEU A 279 13.54 -0.51 19.69
C LEU A 279 13.02 -1.86 20.25
N ASP A 280 11.82 -1.87 20.83
CA ASP A 280 11.12 -3.09 21.23
C ASP A 280 10.49 -3.77 19.99
N LEU A 281 11.21 -4.75 19.43
CA LEU A 281 10.78 -5.51 18.26
C LEU A 281 10.53 -6.97 18.66
N ARG A 282 9.27 -7.41 18.50
CA ARG A 282 8.79 -8.72 18.93
C ARG A 282 8.44 -9.57 17.71
N CYS A 283 9.43 -10.27 17.17
CA CYS A 283 9.25 -11.27 16.11
C CYS A 283 8.62 -12.55 16.65
N GLY A 284 8.00 -13.35 15.76
CA GLY A 284 7.25 -14.56 16.14
C GLY A 284 5.96 -14.26 16.93
N THR A 285 5.46 -13.02 16.85
CA THR A 285 4.29 -12.58 17.61
C THR A 285 3.20 -12.11 16.64
N GLU A 286 2.26 -12.98 16.34
CA GLU A 286 1.11 -12.66 15.51
C GLU A 286 0.05 -11.94 16.34
N ILE A 287 -0.38 -10.77 15.89
CA ILE A 287 -1.51 -10.03 16.47
C ILE A 287 -2.73 -10.30 15.62
N ARG A 288 -3.74 -10.93 16.22
CA ARG A 288 -5.01 -11.19 15.57
C ARG A 288 -5.92 -9.97 15.60
N PRO A 289 -6.91 -9.89 14.70
CA PRO A 289 -7.83 -8.75 14.62
C PRO A 289 -8.51 -8.40 15.96
N GLU A 290 -8.90 -9.42 16.73
CA GLU A 290 -9.55 -9.23 18.03
C GLU A 290 -8.62 -8.63 19.11
N GLU A 291 -7.31 -8.79 18.97
CA GLU A 291 -6.30 -8.31 19.92
C GLU A 291 -5.94 -6.82 19.71
N VAL A 292 -6.32 -6.24 18.54
CA VAL A 292 -6.11 -4.81 18.27
C VAL A 292 -6.76 -3.92 19.34
N GLY A 293 -7.92 -4.34 19.86
CA GLY A 293 -8.60 -3.64 20.95
C GLY A 293 -7.79 -3.61 22.25
N GLU A 294 -7.04 -4.66 22.54
CA GLU A 294 -6.20 -4.76 23.74
C GLU A 294 -4.96 -3.87 23.60
N LEU A 295 -4.40 -3.80 22.40
CA LEU A 295 -3.29 -2.86 22.12
C LEU A 295 -3.72 -1.40 22.28
N LEU A 296 -4.95 -1.04 21.91
CA LEU A 296 -5.50 0.30 22.12
C LEU A 296 -5.71 0.65 23.61
N VAL A 297 -5.79 -0.35 24.48
CA VAL A 297 -5.83 -0.12 25.94
C VAL A 297 -4.45 0.18 26.50
N THR A 298 -3.41 -0.47 25.96
CA THR A 298 -2.04 -0.40 26.50
C THR A 298 -1.15 0.64 25.82
N HIS A 299 -1.52 1.12 24.62
CA HIS A 299 -0.77 2.09 23.84
C HIS A 299 -1.63 3.31 23.50
N ASP A 300 -1.02 4.45 23.26
CA ASP A 300 -1.70 5.69 22.88
C ASP A 300 -2.18 5.66 21.44
N ALA A 301 -1.46 4.97 20.59
CA ALA A 301 -1.84 4.73 19.20
C ALA A 301 -1.48 3.31 18.75
N VAL A 302 -2.23 2.80 17.77
CA VAL A 302 -1.97 1.53 17.09
C VAL A 302 -1.92 1.77 15.59
N ILE A 303 -0.86 1.28 14.96
CA ILE A 303 -0.66 1.34 13.52
C ILE A 303 -0.70 -0.07 12.94
N VAL A 304 -1.65 -0.35 12.06
CA VAL A 304 -1.80 -1.63 11.37
C VAL A 304 -1.08 -1.55 10.02
N ALA A 305 0.01 -2.30 9.90
CA ALA A 305 0.92 -2.35 8.75
C ALA A 305 1.17 -3.77 8.24
N ILE A 306 0.15 -4.63 8.33
CA ILE A 306 0.21 -6.09 8.07
C ILE A 306 0.40 -6.47 6.61
N GLY A 307 0.36 -5.49 5.69
CA GLY A 307 0.45 -5.75 4.25
C GLY A 307 -0.80 -6.42 3.66
N ALA A 308 -0.64 -6.99 2.45
CA ALA A 308 -1.64 -7.80 1.76
C ALA A 308 -1.07 -9.22 1.62
N GLY A 309 -1.31 -10.07 2.63
CA GLY A 309 -0.65 -11.36 2.77
C GLY A 309 -1.44 -12.57 2.28
N VAL A 310 -2.67 -12.40 1.75
CA VAL A 310 -3.50 -13.53 1.30
C VAL A 310 -3.33 -13.73 -0.21
N PRO A 311 -2.69 -14.84 -0.65
CA PRO A 311 -2.48 -15.10 -2.08
C PRO A 311 -3.80 -15.28 -2.83
N LEU A 312 -3.85 -14.84 -4.08
CA LEU A 312 -4.96 -15.12 -4.98
C LEU A 312 -4.75 -16.48 -5.63
N ARG A 313 -5.79 -17.32 -5.58
CA ARG A 313 -5.84 -18.62 -6.25
C ARG A 313 -6.81 -18.60 -7.42
N LEU A 314 -6.46 -19.27 -8.50
CA LEU A 314 -7.37 -19.49 -9.62
C LEU A 314 -8.19 -20.78 -9.35
N PRO A 315 -9.51 -20.67 -9.25
CA PRO A 315 -10.36 -21.83 -8.99
C PRO A 315 -10.61 -22.61 -10.29
N VAL A 316 -9.60 -23.35 -10.71
CA VAL A 316 -9.69 -24.25 -11.89
C VAL A 316 -9.67 -25.72 -11.45
N PRO A 317 -10.23 -26.63 -12.24
CA PRO A 317 -10.10 -28.06 -11.98
C PRO A 317 -8.63 -28.45 -11.81
N GLY A 318 -8.32 -29.22 -10.77
CA GLY A 318 -6.97 -29.69 -10.46
C GLY A 318 -6.07 -28.69 -9.73
N ALA A 319 -6.59 -27.54 -9.27
CA ALA A 319 -5.82 -26.57 -8.48
C ALA A 319 -5.42 -27.07 -7.08
N ASP A 320 -5.94 -28.23 -6.67
CA ASP A 320 -5.69 -28.93 -5.42
C ASP A 320 -4.74 -30.13 -5.57
N LEU A 321 -4.23 -30.39 -6.78
CA LEU A 321 -3.25 -31.45 -7.01
C LEU A 321 -1.90 -31.14 -6.33
N ASP A 322 -1.21 -32.18 -5.88
CA ASP A 322 0.17 -32.06 -5.43
C ASP A 322 1.04 -31.41 -6.52
N GLY A 323 2.00 -30.57 -6.12
CA GLY A 323 2.81 -29.79 -7.05
C GLY A 323 2.16 -28.50 -7.53
N VAL A 324 1.01 -28.09 -6.97
CA VAL A 324 0.44 -26.75 -7.15
C VAL A 324 0.65 -25.94 -5.87
N ILE A 325 1.51 -24.92 -5.94
CA ILE A 325 1.94 -24.14 -4.78
C ILE A 325 1.77 -22.64 -5.01
N GLU A 326 1.84 -21.87 -3.96
CA GLU A 326 1.76 -20.41 -4.01
C GLU A 326 3.15 -19.78 -4.16
N ALA A 327 3.25 -18.64 -4.85
CA ALA A 327 4.49 -17.92 -5.06
C ALA A 327 5.22 -17.60 -3.75
N THR A 328 4.47 -17.23 -2.71
CA THR A 328 5.01 -16.91 -1.38
C THR A 328 5.77 -18.08 -0.78
N SER A 329 5.12 -19.26 -0.72
CA SER A 329 5.73 -20.48 -0.17
C SER A 329 6.96 -20.88 -0.97
N PHE A 330 6.83 -20.89 -2.32
CA PHE A 330 7.96 -21.20 -3.19
C PHE A 330 9.16 -20.28 -2.96
N LEU A 331 8.94 -18.94 -2.90
CA LEU A 331 10.04 -17.98 -2.72
C LEU A 331 10.69 -18.10 -1.34
N GLN A 332 9.90 -18.31 -0.28
CA GLN A 332 10.44 -18.53 1.07
C GLN A 332 11.31 -19.77 1.16
N GLU A 333 10.82 -20.89 0.66
CA GLU A 333 11.52 -22.16 0.69
C GLU A 333 12.77 -22.13 -0.20
N ALA A 334 12.65 -21.57 -1.41
CA ALA A 334 13.75 -21.42 -2.35
C ALA A 334 14.85 -20.49 -1.84
N LYS A 335 14.47 -19.35 -1.22
CA LYS A 335 15.43 -18.41 -0.62
C LYS A 335 16.22 -19.11 0.48
N ALA A 336 15.54 -19.73 1.44
CA ALA A 336 16.18 -20.47 2.51
C ALA A 336 17.13 -21.58 2.01
N ALA A 337 16.72 -22.29 0.95
CA ALA A 337 17.56 -23.34 0.35
C ALA A 337 18.82 -22.76 -0.30
N LEU A 338 18.67 -21.70 -1.10
CA LEU A 338 19.80 -21.07 -1.81
C LEU A 338 20.79 -20.38 -0.84
N GLU A 339 20.31 -19.70 0.19
CA GLU A 339 21.14 -19.09 1.24
C GLU A 339 21.95 -20.12 2.03
N ASN A 340 21.38 -21.28 2.29
CA ASN A 340 22.06 -22.40 2.95
C ASN A 340 22.96 -23.22 2.02
N GLY A 341 23.08 -22.83 0.74
CA GLY A 341 23.88 -23.56 -0.25
C GLY A 341 23.33 -24.95 -0.57
N CYS A 342 22.02 -25.14 -0.43
CA CYS A 342 21.35 -26.40 -0.77
C CYS A 342 21.61 -26.77 -2.22
N ASP A 343 21.86 -28.06 -2.49
CA ASP A 343 21.93 -28.56 -3.86
C ASP A 343 20.55 -28.39 -4.51
N PRO A 344 20.45 -27.77 -5.69
CA PRO A 344 19.21 -27.69 -6.45
C PRO A 344 18.47 -29.02 -6.61
N GLN A 345 19.20 -30.12 -6.68
CA GLN A 345 18.62 -31.48 -6.76
C GLN A 345 17.91 -31.86 -5.45
N GLU A 346 18.48 -31.51 -4.30
CA GLU A 346 17.86 -31.73 -2.99
C GLU A 346 16.57 -30.90 -2.84
N PHE A 347 16.58 -29.64 -3.25
CA PHE A 347 15.38 -28.81 -3.28
C PHE A 347 14.29 -29.42 -4.18
N CYS A 348 14.67 -29.92 -5.37
CA CYS A 348 13.72 -30.59 -6.26
C CYS A 348 13.12 -31.84 -5.63
N ALA A 349 13.93 -32.64 -4.91
CA ALA A 349 13.45 -33.85 -4.25
C ALA A 349 12.42 -33.53 -3.14
N THR A 350 12.62 -32.47 -2.35
CA THR A 350 11.66 -32.06 -1.32
C THR A 350 10.31 -31.64 -1.89
N HIS A 351 10.29 -31.23 -3.16
CA HIS A 351 9.07 -30.88 -3.90
C HIS A 351 8.50 -32.05 -4.73
N GLY A 352 8.97 -33.26 -4.50
CA GLY A 352 8.51 -34.45 -5.24
C GLY A 352 8.96 -34.50 -6.70
N LEU A 353 10.08 -33.85 -7.05
CA LEU A 353 10.69 -33.81 -8.37
C LEU A 353 11.91 -34.77 -8.42
N GLU A 354 11.74 -35.97 -7.88
CA GLU A 354 12.81 -36.95 -7.66
C GLU A 354 13.50 -37.44 -8.96
N SER A 355 12.79 -37.45 -10.09
CA SER A 355 13.36 -37.79 -11.37
C SER A 355 14.54 -36.89 -11.79
N PHE A 356 14.46 -35.60 -11.44
CA PHE A 356 15.55 -34.68 -11.67
C PHE A 356 16.71 -34.88 -10.68
N ALA A 357 16.41 -35.14 -9.41
CA ALA A 357 17.41 -35.44 -8.39
C ALA A 357 18.26 -36.67 -8.75
N MET A 358 17.74 -37.59 -9.57
CA MET A 358 18.46 -38.78 -10.07
C MET A 358 19.11 -38.59 -11.46
N GLY A 359 19.31 -37.34 -11.91
CA GLY A 359 19.95 -37.03 -13.18
C GLY A 359 19.02 -37.07 -14.40
N GLY A 360 17.71 -36.90 -14.17
CA GLY A 360 16.69 -36.76 -15.22
C GLY A 360 16.70 -35.38 -15.88
N LEU A 361 15.70 -35.14 -16.74
CA LEU A 361 15.51 -33.85 -17.41
C LEU A 361 15.11 -32.77 -16.39
N ALA A 362 15.58 -31.53 -16.61
CA ALA A 362 15.20 -30.38 -15.78
C ALA A 362 13.67 -30.25 -15.68
N PRO A 363 13.11 -30.08 -14.46
CA PRO A 363 11.67 -29.97 -14.26
C PRO A 363 11.07 -28.75 -14.97
N ASN A 364 9.84 -28.90 -15.46
CA ASN A 364 9.06 -27.83 -16.06
C ASN A 364 8.21 -27.13 -14.99
N VAL A 365 8.50 -25.88 -14.72
CA VAL A 365 7.74 -25.06 -13.79
C VAL A 365 6.86 -24.10 -14.58
N LEU A 366 5.55 -24.18 -14.38
CA LEU A 366 4.58 -23.23 -14.89
C LEU A 366 4.30 -22.16 -13.82
N VAL A 367 4.59 -20.91 -14.14
CA VAL A 367 4.29 -19.78 -13.26
C VAL A 367 3.06 -19.05 -13.80
N LEU A 368 2.01 -18.95 -12.98
CA LEU A 368 0.78 -18.25 -13.35
C LEU A 368 0.87 -16.76 -12.98
N GLY A 369 0.93 -15.94 -14.01
CA GLY A 369 1.14 -14.49 -13.93
C GLY A 369 2.44 -14.07 -14.61
N ALA A 370 2.52 -12.79 -14.98
CA ALA A 370 3.74 -12.15 -15.49
C ALA A 370 3.90 -10.75 -14.86
N GLY A 371 3.66 -10.64 -13.55
CA GLY A 371 4.04 -9.49 -12.72
C GLY A 371 5.42 -9.69 -12.11
N ASN A 372 5.91 -8.73 -11.31
CA ASN A 372 7.24 -8.80 -10.67
C ASN A 372 7.41 -10.08 -9.84
N THR A 373 6.44 -10.45 -9.01
CA THR A 373 6.50 -11.71 -8.24
C THR A 373 6.63 -12.95 -9.14
N ALA A 374 5.98 -12.96 -10.30
CA ALA A 374 6.11 -14.06 -11.24
C ALA A 374 7.51 -14.11 -11.87
N MET A 375 8.11 -12.95 -12.14
CA MET A 375 9.51 -12.88 -12.61
C MET A 375 10.46 -13.36 -11.51
N ASP A 376 10.27 -12.97 -10.27
CA ASP A 376 11.04 -13.44 -9.12
C ASP A 376 10.98 -14.97 -8.99
N VAL A 377 9.77 -15.55 -9.05
CA VAL A 377 9.56 -17.01 -9.01
C VAL A 377 10.27 -17.71 -10.15
N ALA A 378 10.07 -17.24 -11.39
CA ALA A 378 10.62 -17.89 -12.57
C ALA A 378 12.16 -17.85 -12.61
N ARG A 379 12.73 -16.70 -12.25
CA ARG A 379 14.18 -16.49 -12.19
C ARG A 379 14.82 -17.29 -11.05
N THR A 380 14.12 -17.43 -9.91
CA THR A 380 14.53 -18.31 -8.82
C THR A 380 14.48 -19.78 -9.24
N ALA A 381 13.42 -20.21 -9.94
CA ALA A 381 13.33 -21.57 -10.49
C ALA A 381 14.49 -21.88 -11.46
N ARG A 382 14.91 -20.91 -12.29
CA ARG A 382 16.09 -21.04 -13.16
C ARG A 382 17.38 -21.27 -12.36
N ARG A 383 17.55 -20.58 -11.21
CA ARG A 383 18.71 -20.77 -10.32
C ARG A 383 18.71 -22.12 -9.61
N LEU A 384 17.53 -22.70 -9.45
CA LEU A 384 17.34 -24.07 -8.94
C LEU A 384 17.41 -25.12 -10.06
N GLY A 385 17.85 -24.76 -11.29
CA GLY A 385 18.05 -25.69 -12.39
C GLY A 385 16.78 -26.09 -13.12
N MET A 386 15.64 -25.47 -12.88
CA MET A 386 14.36 -25.79 -13.49
C MET A 386 14.16 -25.02 -14.81
N ARG A 387 13.28 -25.52 -15.67
CA ARG A 387 12.78 -24.78 -16.85
C ARG A 387 11.52 -24.02 -16.47
N ALA A 388 11.54 -22.69 -16.57
CA ALA A 388 10.43 -21.85 -16.15
C ALA A 388 9.67 -21.27 -17.35
N THR A 389 8.36 -21.45 -17.35
CA THR A 389 7.42 -20.82 -18.31
C THR A 389 6.42 -19.99 -17.53
N CYS A 390 6.39 -18.68 -17.76
CA CYS A 390 5.36 -17.78 -17.23
C CYS A 390 4.20 -17.66 -18.22
N VAL A 391 2.97 -17.67 -17.72
CA VAL A 391 1.78 -17.42 -18.55
C VAL A 391 0.94 -16.31 -17.95
N ASP A 392 0.52 -15.36 -18.78
CA ASP A 392 -0.38 -14.29 -18.36
C ASP A 392 -1.52 -14.12 -19.36
N TRP A 393 -2.72 -13.83 -18.86
CA TRP A 393 -3.89 -13.58 -19.68
C TRP A 393 -3.89 -12.23 -20.38
N LEU A 394 -3.05 -11.28 -19.91
CA LEU A 394 -2.87 -9.97 -20.50
C LEU A 394 -2.14 -10.05 -21.84
N ASP A 395 -2.38 -9.07 -22.68
CA ASP A 395 -1.52 -8.82 -23.85
C ASP A 395 -0.19 -8.21 -23.37
N GLU A 396 0.91 -8.58 -23.98
CA GLU A 396 2.26 -8.11 -23.59
C GLU A 396 2.38 -6.59 -23.47
N ARG A 397 1.67 -5.86 -24.33
CA ARG A 397 1.60 -4.38 -24.28
C ARG A 397 1.10 -3.84 -22.94
N PHE A 398 0.46 -4.67 -22.14
CA PHE A 398 -0.12 -4.35 -20.84
C PHE A 398 0.50 -5.17 -19.70
N ALA A 399 1.69 -5.72 -19.94
CA ALA A 399 2.45 -6.44 -18.91
C ALA A 399 2.59 -5.62 -17.63
N LEU A 400 2.51 -6.31 -16.48
CA LEU A 400 2.58 -5.70 -15.16
C LEU A 400 3.98 -5.72 -14.56
N ALA A 401 4.84 -6.63 -15.03
CA ALA A 401 6.24 -6.65 -14.62
C ALA A 401 6.96 -5.37 -15.06
N ARG A 402 7.96 -4.99 -14.31
CA ARG A 402 8.92 -3.97 -14.73
C ARG A 402 9.57 -4.40 -16.05
N PRO A 403 9.75 -3.49 -17.01
CA PRO A 403 10.34 -3.85 -18.30
C PRO A 403 11.72 -4.49 -18.17
N ASP A 404 12.56 -3.99 -17.28
CA ASP A 404 13.88 -4.51 -16.99
C ASP A 404 13.83 -5.92 -16.38
N GLU A 405 12.93 -6.22 -15.45
CA GLU A 405 12.76 -7.56 -14.88
C GLU A 405 12.26 -8.59 -15.91
N LEU A 406 11.39 -8.15 -16.81
CA LEU A 406 10.90 -8.98 -17.89
C LEU A 406 12.01 -9.33 -18.89
N GLU A 407 12.87 -8.37 -19.22
CA GLU A 407 14.03 -8.54 -20.10
C GLU A 407 15.06 -9.45 -19.46
N GLU A 408 15.45 -9.19 -18.21
CA GLU A 408 16.35 -10.03 -17.42
C GLU A 408 15.86 -11.48 -17.32
N ALA A 409 14.56 -11.69 -17.06
CA ALA A 409 13.98 -13.02 -17.01
C ALA A 409 14.13 -13.78 -18.35
N ARG A 410 13.92 -13.08 -19.48
CA ARG A 410 14.11 -13.66 -20.82
C ARG A 410 15.58 -13.97 -21.12
N GLU A 411 16.49 -13.10 -20.74
CA GLU A 411 17.95 -13.33 -20.87
C GLU A 411 18.40 -14.54 -20.03
N GLU A 412 17.78 -14.75 -18.87
CA GLU A 412 18.00 -15.93 -18.02
C GLU A 412 17.31 -17.21 -18.56
N GLY A 413 16.64 -17.12 -19.71
CA GLY A 413 16.00 -18.24 -20.38
C GLY A 413 14.63 -18.61 -19.82
N VAL A 414 13.92 -17.66 -19.20
CA VAL A 414 12.49 -17.80 -18.84
C VAL A 414 11.64 -17.61 -20.09
N GLU A 415 10.78 -18.58 -20.39
CA GLU A 415 9.78 -18.41 -21.42
C GLU A 415 8.58 -17.63 -20.88
N VAL A 416 8.17 -16.53 -21.54
CA VAL A 416 7.01 -15.72 -21.12
C VAL A 416 5.97 -15.73 -22.23
N ARG A 417 4.81 -16.33 -21.97
CA ARG A 417 3.67 -16.45 -22.89
C ARG A 417 2.52 -15.57 -22.45
N PHE A 418 2.39 -14.43 -23.08
CA PHE A 418 1.24 -13.54 -22.91
C PHE A 418 0.00 -14.04 -23.67
N SER A 419 -1.16 -13.46 -23.35
CA SER A 419 -2.46 -13.81 -23.94
C SER A 419 -2.79 -15.30 -23.76
N ARG A 420 -2.49 -15.85 -22.57
CA ARG A 420 -2.78 -17.23 -22.15
C ARG A 420 -3.38 -17.24 -20.75
N THR A 421 -4.35 -18.10 -20.51
CA THR A 421 -4.92 -18.32 -19.17
C THR A 421 -5.08 -19.80 -18.89
N LEU A 422 -4.79 -20.21 -17.67
CA LEU A 422 -5.01 -21.58 -17.23
C LEU A 422 -6.51 -21.88 -17.17
N THR A 423 -6.93 -23.04 -17.68
CA THR A 423 -8.30 -23.55 -17.65
C THR A 423 -8.46 -24.80 -16.82
N ALA A 424 -7.46 -25.66 -16.80
CA ALA A 424 -7.46 -26.87 -15.99
C ALA A 424 -6.03 -27.37 -15.74
N LEU A 425 -5.84 -28.10 -14.65
CA LEU A 425 -4.66 -28.90 -14.34
C LEU A 425 -5.07 -30.38 -14.31
N ARG A 426 -4.22 -31.25 -14.81
CA ARG A 426 -4.48 -32.68 -14.89
C ARG A 426 -3.29 -33.46 -14.35
N GLY A 427 -3.58 -34.64 -13.77
CA GLY A 427 -2.61 -35.58 -13.25
C GLY A 427 -3.25 -36.59 -12.33
N THR A 428 -2.46 -37.58 -11.90
CA THR A 428 -2.90 -38.62 -10.97
C THR A 428 -2.24 -38.36 -9.60
N GLY A 429 -2.97 -37.72 -8.70
CA GLY A 429 -2.46 -37.28 -7.40
C GLY A 429 -1.59 -36.03 -7.50
N ARG A 430 -0.68 -35.96 -8.47
CA ARG A 430 0.23 -34.84 -8.73
C ARG A 430 -0.05 -34.22 -10.11
N VAL A 431 0.21 -32.94 -10.25
CA VAL A 431 0.09 -32.20 -11.52
C VAL A 431 1.09 -32.78 -12.56
N ALA A 432 0.62 -32.95 -13.80
CA ALA A 432 1.44 -33.40 -14.92
C ALA A 432 1.18 -32.57 -16.19
N HIS A 433 -0.01 -32.04 -16.35
CA HIS A 433 -0.39 -31.25 -17.53
C HIS A 433 -1.18 -30.03 -17.16
N ALA A 434 -0.96 -28.92 -17.86
CA ALA A 434 -1.70 -27.69 -17.76
C ALA A 434 -2.40 -27.38 -19.09
N GLU A 435 -3.71 -27.20 -19.05
CA GLU A 435 -4.50 -26.77 -20.20
C GLU A 435 -4.63 -25.26 -20.20
N LEU A 436 -4.18 -24.60 -21.24
CA LEU A 436 -4.20 -23.15 -21.42
C LEU A 436 -5.15 -22.76 -22.54
N ALA A 437 -5.96 -21.72 -22.30
CA ALA A 437 -6.77 -21.10 -23.34
C ALA A 437 -6.12 -19.80 -23.83
N CYS A 438 -6.19 -19.54 -25.13
CA CYS A 438 -5.77 -18.26 -25.68
C CYS A 438 -6.74 -17.15 -25.27
N THR A 439 -6.20 -15.96 -25.03
CA THR A 439 -6.97 -14.75 -24.71
C THR A 439 -6.72 -13.64 -25.73
N THR A 440 -7.54 -12.60 -25.71
CA THR A 440 -7.34 -11.37 -26.50
C THR A 440 -7.73 -10.17 -25.68
N GLN A 441 -6.92 -9.12 -25.76
CA GLN A 441 -7.15 -7.86 -25.09
C GLN A 441 -6.87 -6.69 -26.05
N ARG A 442 -7.86 -5.82 -26.23
CA ARG A 442 -7.72 -4.67 -27.14
C ARG A 442 -7.29 -3.38 -26.45
N ARG A 443 -7.57 -3.24 -25.16
CA ARG A 443 -7.32 -2.03 -24.37
C ARG A 443 -6.91 -2.41 -22.95
N ALA A 444 -6.03 -1.65 -22.34
CA ALA A 444 -5.56 -1.84 -20.98
C ALA A 444 -6.71 -1.85 -19.93
N ASP A 445 -7.76 -1.03 -20.16
CA ASP A 445 -8.92 -0.91 -19.28
C ASP A 445 -9.98 -2.01 -19.49
N ARG A 446 -9.73 -2.97 -20.40
CA ARG A 446 -10.65 -4.06 -20.72
C ARG A 446 -10.09 -5.39 -20.30
N ARG A 447 -10.94 -6.19 -19.65
CA ARG A 447 -10.62 -7.55 -19.27
C ARG A 447 -10.32 -8.40 -20.52
N PRO A 448 -9.24 -9.21 -20.54
CA PRO A 448 -9.00 -10.15 -21.62
C PRO A 448 -10.19 -11.10 -21.80
N LYS A 449 -10.45 -11.50 -23.05
CA LYS A 449 -11.51 -12.45 -23.38
C LYS A 449 -10.87 -13.75 -23.85
N VAL A 450 -11.33 -14.87 -23.32
CA VAL A 450 -10.96 -16.20 -23.79
C VAL A 450 -11.48 -16.41 -25.21
N LEU A 451 -10.62 -16.95 -26.07
CA LEU A 451 -10.96 -17.31 -27.44
C LEU A 451 -11.45 -18.77 -27.47
N ALA A 452 -12.70 -18.96 -27.90
CA ALA A 452 -13.29 -20.30 -27.98
C ALA A 452 -12.50 -21.23 -28.93
N GLY A 453 -12.29 -22.47 -28.51
CA GLY A 453 -11.66 -23.50 -29.33
C GLY A 453 -10.16 -23.35 -29.58
N LYS A 454 -9.48 -22.43 -28.89
CA LYS A 454 -8.03 -22.24 -28.97
C LYS A 454 -7.40 -22.61 -27.63
N PHE A 455 -7.00 -23.85 -27.52
CA PHE A 455 -6.35 -24.42 -26.35
C PHE A 455 -4.97 -24.95 -26.73
N GLU A 456 -4.07 -24.97 -25.76
CA GLU A 456 -2.78 -25.62 -25.81
C GLU A 456 -2.55 -26.37 -24.49
N GLU A 457 -1.80 -27.48 -24.55
CA GLU A 457 -1.45 -28.27 -23.38
C GLU A 457 0.05 -28.17 -23.15
N LEU A 458 0.46 -28.05 -21.89
CA LEU A 458 1.86 -28.04 -21.47
C LEU A 458 2.10 -29.17 -20.48
N ASP A 459 3.21 -29.87 -20.65
CA ASP A 459 3.72 -30.78 -19.64
C ASP A 459 4.35 -29.97 -18.51
N VAL A 460 3.94 -30.21 -17.28
CA VAL A 460 4.38 -29.48 -16.10
C VAL A 460 4.66 -30.43 -14.93
N ASP A 461 5.71 -30.16 -14.20
CA ASP A 461 6.08 -30.93 -13.00
C ASP A 461 5.74 -30.15 -11.72
N LEU A 462 5.67 -28.81 -11.82
CA LEU A 462 5.32 -27.87 -10.74
C LEU A 462 4.54 -26.69 -11.31
N VAL A 463 3.54 -26.23 -10.56
CA VAL A 463 2.77 -25.03 -10.89
C VAL A 463 2.84 -24.04 -9.73
N VAL A 464 3.31 -22.82 -9.99
CA VAL A 464 3.41 -21.76 -9.00
C VAL A 464 2.41 -20.64 -9.31
N MET A 465 1.49 -20.40 -8.38
CA MET A 465 0.47 -19.37 -8.54
C MET A 465 1.01 -18.01 -8.09
N ALA A 466 1.37 -17.15 -9.04
CA ALA A 466 1.90 -15.79 -8.82
C ALA A 466 0.90 -14.71 -9.29
N MET A 467 -0.35 -14.84 -8.87
CA MET A 467 -1.47 -14.03 -9.38
C MET A 467 -1.73 -12.75 -8.56
N GLY A 468 -0.86 -12.45 -7.60
CA GLY A 468 -0.98 -11.33 -6.67
C GLY A 468 -1.66 -11.70 -5.36
N TYR A 469 -1.93 -10.67 -4.55
CA TYR A 469 -2.39 -10.81 -3.17
C TYR A 469 -3.64 -9.99 -2.93
N ARG A 470 -4.33 -10.27 -1.84
CA ARG A 470 -5.43 -9.48 -1.29
C ARG A 470 -5.23 -9.26 0.20
N ASN A 471 -5.93 -8.29 0.73
CA ASN A 471 -5.95 -8.02 2.16
C ASN A 471 -6.65 -9.15 2.92
N ASP A 472 -6.22 -9.38 4.16
CA ASP A 472 -6.87 -10.34 5.04
C ASP A 472 -8.30 -9.84 5.39
N PRO A 473 -9.34 -10.61 5.02
CA PRO A 473 -10.72 -10.23 5.30
C PRO A 473 -11.03 -10.18 6.80
N ALA A 474 -10.28 -10.88 7.66
CA ALA A 474 -10.49 -10.86 9.10
C ALA A 474 -10.19 -9.47 9.70
N PHE A 475 -9.16 -8.79 9.22
CA PHE A 475 -8.89 -7.40 9.63
C PHE A 475 -9.93 -6.41 9.09
N ALA A 476 -10.61 -6.71 7.98
CA ALA A 476 -11.66 -5.86 7.44
C ALA A 476 -12.84 -5.68 8.39
N GLU A 477 -13.15 -6.71 9.18
CA GLU A 477 -14.25 -6.68 10.14
C GLU A 477 -13.95 -5.82 11.38
N VAL A 478 -12.67 -5.74 11.76
CA VAL A 478 -12.21 -5.00 12.94
C VAL A 478 -11.89 -3.53 12.62
N LEU A 479 -11.58 -3.22 11.36
CA LEU A 479 -11.23 -1.90 10.87
C LEU A 479 -12.41 -1.27 10.09
N PRO A 480 -13.49 -0.85 10.76
CA PRO A 480 -14.68 -0.31 10.09
C PRO A 480 -14.33 0.98 9.34
N GLY A 481 -14.70 1.04 8.07
CA GLY A 481 -14.47 2.20 7.20
C GLY A 481 -13.20 2.10 6.37
N THR A 482 -12.38 1.06 6.51
CA THR A 482 -11.36 0.76 5.50
C THR A 482 -12.07 0.40 4.19
N PRO A 483 -11.63 0.94 3.05
CA PRO A 483 -12.16 0.56 1.74
C PRO A 483 -11.63 -0.81 1.31
N LEU A 484 -11.71 -1.81 2.20
CA LEU A 484 -11.45 -3.19 1.85
C LEU A 484 -12.56 -3.59 0.90
N LYS A 485 -12.28 -3.56 -0.37
CA LYS A 485 -13.22 -3.94 -1.40
C LYS A 485 -13.61 -5.40 -1.19
N LYS A 486 -14.90 -5.64 -0.98
CA LYS A 486 -15.49 -6.97 -1.18
C LYS A 486 -15.31 -7.31 -2.63
N GLU A 487 -14.36 -8.18 -2.94
CA GLU A 487 -14.17 -8.62 -4.30
C GLU A 487 -14.75 -9.98 -4.55
N ALA A 488 -15.47 -10.02 -5.65
CA ALA A 488 -15.77 -11.27 -6.32
C ALA A 488 -14.44 -11.93 -6.73
N VAL A 489 -14.32 -13.20 -6.39
CA VAL A 489 -13.22 -14.08 -6.75
C VAL A 489 -12.86 -13.89 -8.23
N GLY A 490 -11.60 -13.56 -8.51
CA GLY A 490 -10.99 -13.76 -9.82
C GLY A 490 -10.69 -12.54 -10.69
N VAL A 491 -10.75 -11.30 -10.17
CA VAL A 491 -10.26 -10.13 -10.93
C VAL A 491 -9.61 -9.12 -10.01
N PRO A 492 -8.31 -8.80 -10.20
CA PRO A 492 -7.73 -7.61 -9.59
C PRO A 492 -8.56 -6.39 -10.00
N ASP A 493 -8.92 -5.53 -9.04
CA ASP A 493 -9.63 -4.30 -9.38
C ASP A 493 -8.74 -3.47 -10.29
N ARG A 494 -9.23 -3.18 -11.49
CA ARG A 494 -8.50 -2.52 -12.58
C ARG A 494 -7.93 -1.15 -12.28
N ARG A 495 -8.26 -0.56 -11.16
CA ARG A 495 -7.64 0.68 -10.70
C ARG A 495 -6.18 0.49 -10.28
N TRP A 496 -5.76 -0.76 -10.07
CA TRP A 496 -4.40 -1.17 -9.67
C TRP A 496 -3.64 -1.98 -10.72
N THR A 497 -4.30 -2.31 -11.85
CA THR A 497 -3.66 -2.90 -13.03
C THR A 497 -3.08 -1.80 -13.93
N ALA A 498 -2.56 -2.16 -15.09
CA ALA A 498 -1.97 -1.26 -16.10
C ALA A 498 -2.68 0.09 -16.31
N SER A 499 -3.98 0.21 -15.97
CA SER A 499 -4.65 1.52 -15.92
C SER A 499 -4.11 2.43 -14.81
N GLY A 500 -3.66 1.90 -13.68
CA GLY A 500 -2.96 2.70 -12.67
C GLY A 500 -1.63 3.23 -13.20
N ILE A 501 -0.90 2.40 -13.94
CA ILE A 501 0.38 2.77 -14.54
C ILE A 501 0.17 3.68 -15.76
N LEU A 502 -0.82 3.41 -16.61
CA LEU A 502 -1.15 4.24 -17.78
C LEU A 502 -1.96 5.48 -17.42
N ALA A 503 -2.85 5.41 -16.43
CA ALA A 503 -3.52 6.56 -15.86
C ALA A 503 -2.53 7.45 -15.11
N ASN A 504 -1.42 6.93 -14.57
CA ASN A 504 -0.33 7.74 -14.07
C ASN A 504 0.42 8.49 -15.17
N ARG A 505 0.59 7.92 -16.35
CA ARG A 505 1.08 8.70 -17.50
C ARG A 505 0.12 9.82 -17.89
N ALA A 506 -1.19 9.64 -17.69
CA ALA A 506 -2.21 10.65 -18.01
C ALA A 506 -2.68 11.46 -16.78
N SER A 507 -2.75 10.87 -15.59
CA SER A 507 -3.30 11.51 -14.38
C SER A 507 -2.27 12.22 -13.54
N ALA A 508 -0.97 11.98 -13.73
CA ALA A 508 0.06 12.89 -13.24
C ALA A 508 -0.19 14.33 -13.75
N PHE A 509 -0.84 14.47 -14.89
CA PHE A 509 -1.25 15.76 -15.45
C PHE A 509 -2.68 16.20 -15.11
N ALA A 510 -3.63 15.27 -14.89
CA ALA A 510 -5.03 15.62 -14.66
C ALA A 510 -5.38 15.88 -13.19
N ASN A 511 -4.61 15.37 -12.24
CA ASN A 511 -4.96 15.41 -10.81
C ASN A 511 -4.41 16.63 -10.05
N HIS A 512 -3.67 17.54 -10.67
CA HIS A 512 -3.25 18.77 -10.00
C HIS A 512 -4.43 19.65 -9.54
N ASN A 513 -5.57 19.61 -10.23
CA ASN A 513 -6.77 20.34 -9.82
C ASN A 513 -7.65 19.60 -8.79
N ALA A 514 -7.50 18.28 -8.66
CA ALA A 514 -8.24 17.49 -7.67
C ALA A 514 -7.53 17.48 -6.29
N VAL A 515 -6.19 17.44 -6.27
CA VAL A 515 -5.41 17.44 -5.03
C VAL A 515 -5.53 18.76 -4.26
N GLY A 516 -5.64 19.89 -4.93
CA GLY A 516 -5.81 21.20 -4.27
C GLY A 516 -7.19 21.40 -3.60
N LYS A 517 -8.22 20.65 -4.01
CA LYS A 517 -9.55 20.69 -3.39
C LYS A 517 -9.77 19.66 -2.28
N LEU A 518 -8.94 18.60 -2.25
CA LEU A 518 -9.00 17.51 -1.28
C LEU A 518 -8.25 17.82 0.03
N ALA A 519 -7.33 18.77 0.02
CA ALA A 519 -6.52 19.14 1.20
C ALA A 519 -7.30 19.85 2.31
N LEU A 520 -8.54 20.27 2.08
CA LEU A 520 -9.38 20.98 3.05
C LEU A 520 -10.59 20.19 3.56
N GLY A 521 -10.81 19.00 3.09
CA GLY A 521 -11.94 18.15 3.54
C GLY A 521 -11.53 16.69 3.51
N ARG A 522 -11.05 16.14 4.59
CA ARG A 522 -10.98 14.74 5.03
C ARG A 522 -11.17 13.58 4.00
N GLU A 523 -10.97 13.82 2.73
CA GLU A 523 -10.92 12.78 1.70
C GLU A 523 -9.48 12.63 1.21
N VAL A 524 -8.92 11.53 1.59
CA VAL A 524 -7.54 11.16 1.43
C VAL A 524 -7.27 10.77 -0.03
N GLY A 525 -6.44 11.54 -0.72
CA GLY A 525 -5.94 11.17 -2.05
C GLY A 525 -5.19 9.85 -1.98
N LEU A 526 -5.44 8.95 -2.93
CA LEU A 526 -4.98 7.54 -2.99
C LEU A 526 -3.45 7.34 -2.97
N TRP A 527 -2.67 8.40 -3.05
CA TRP A 527 -1.21 8.36 -3.03
C TRP A 527 -0.67 8.79 -1.68
N GLY A 528 -0.38 7.82 -0.84
CA GLY A 528 0.41 8.00 0.38
C GLY A 528 -0.34 8.49 1.60
N ALA A 529 -1.63 8.24 1.70
CA ALA A 529 -2.35 8.53 2.91
C ALA A 529 -2.27 7.37 3.90
N ALA A 530 -2.00 7.71 5.14
CA ALA A 530 -2.38 6.87 6.26
C ALA A 530 -3.88 7.10 6.51
N LEU A 531 -4.66 6.03 6.65
CA LEU A 531 -6.05 6.15 7.05
C LEU A 531 -6.15 6.13 8.57
N ALA A 532 -6.53 7.25 9.15
CA ALA A 532 -7.00 7.27 10.52
C ALA A 532 -8.38 6.61 10.57
N VAL A 533 -8.44 5.40 11.09
CA VAL A 533 -9.70 4.69 11.36
C VAL A 533 -10.40 5.32 12.58
N SER A 534 -9.59 5.76 13.54
CA SER A 534 -9.99 6.59 14.68
C SER A 534 -8.83 7.50 15.07
N GLU A 535 -9.02 8.35 16.09
CA GLU A 535 -7.95 9.22 16.61
C GLU A 535 -6.71 8.44 17.10
N ARG A 536 -6.83 7.13 17.32
CA ARG A 536 -5.79 6.26 17.89
C ARG A 536 -5.47 5.01 17.07
N LEU A 537 -6.18 4.77 15.97
CA LEU A 537 -6.01 3.59 15.12
C LEU A 537 -5.77 4.00 13.67
N TRP A 538 -4.67 3.54 13.12
CA TRP A 538 -4.20 3.88 11.78
C TRP A 538 -3.99 2.61 10.95
N VAL A 539 -4.23 2.69 9.66
CA VAL A 539 -3.93 1.61 8.70
C VAL A 539 -3.05 2.16 7.59
N ILE A 540 -1.99 1.43 7.26
CA ILE A 540 -0.98 1.87 6.29
C ILE A 540 -0.48 0.71 5.41
N GLY A 541 0.24 1.07 4.37
CA GLY A 541 0.83 0.12 3.43
C GLY A 541 -0.21 -0.65 2.65
N ASP A 542 0.18 -1.83 2.19
CA ASP A 542 -0.68 -2.68 1.37
C ASP A 542 -1.95 -3.14 2.11
N ALA A 543 -1.95 -3.10 3.44
CA ALA A 543 -3.17 -3.31 4.24
C ALA A 543 -4.27 -2.30 3.93
N LEU A 544 -3.89 -1.07 3.54
CA LEU A 544 -4.80 0.00 3.15
C LEU A 544 -5.08 0.00 1.66
N THR A 545 -4.02 -0.06 0.85
CA THR A 545 -4.11 0.21 -0.58
C THR A 545 -4.27 -1.03 -1.45
N GLY A 546 -4.06 -2.23 -0.89
CA GLY A 546 -3.75 -3.44 -1.63
C GLY A 546 -2.28 -3.44 -2.06
N PRO A 547 -1.81 -4.52 -2.74
CA PRO A 547 -0.42 -4.66 -3.15
C PRO A 547 0.09 -3.47 -3.94
N ALA A 548 1.16 -2.84 -3.45
CA ALA A 548 1.77 -1.64 -4.02
C ALA A 548 3.31 -1.74 -4.01
N THR A 549 4.01 -0.63 -4.14
CA THR A 549 5.47 -0.61 -4.13
C THR A 549 6.04 -0.31 -2.74
N VAL A 550 7.30 -0.71 -2.51
CA VAL A 550 8.01 -0.46 -1.24
C VAL A 550 8.02 1.03 -0.89
N VAL A 551 8.30 1.90 -1.87
CA VAL A 551 8.36 3.35 -1.64
C VAL A 551 6.98 3.94 -1.28
N GLU A 552 5.88 3.40 -1.81
CA GLU A 552 4.52 3.81 -1.44
C GLU A 552 4.21 3.41 0.00
N ALA A 553 4.52 2.17 0.37
CA ALA A 553 4.34 1.67 1.72
C ALA A 553 5.18 2.47 2.74
N MET A 554 6.47 2.73 2.43
CA MET A 554 7.36 3.55 3.24
C MET A 554 6.82 4.98 3.43
N ALA A 555 6.38 5.62 2.34
CA ALA A 555 5.83 6.97 2.39
C ALA A 555 4.57 7.06 3.26
N GLN A 556 3.72 6.02 3.24
CA GLN A 556 2.56 5.94 4.12
C GLN A 556 2.97 5.79 5.58
N GLY A 557 4.00 4.98 5.88
CA GLY A 557 4.56 4.83 7.22
C GLY A 557 5.00 6.15 7.83
N ARG A 558 5.77 6.94 7.07
CA ARG A 558 6.21 8.28 7.48
C ARG A 558 5.06 9.25 7.74
N ARG A 559 4.05 9.26 6.87
CA ARG A 559 2.87 10.10 7.06
C ARG A 559 2.04 9.69 8.26
N ALA A 560 1.92 8.39 8.53
CA ALA A 560 1.26 7.92 9.74
C ALA A 560 2.00 8.34 11.00
N ALA A 561 3.33 8.19 11.02
CA ALA A 561 4.15 8.65 12.13
C ALA A 561 3.96 10.15 12.40
N ALA A 562 4.07 10.99 11.36
CA ALA A 562 3.83 12.43 11.46
C ALA A 562 2.42 12.73 11.99
N ALA A 563 1.39 12.06 11.46
CA ALA A 563 0.01 12.27 11.89
C ALA A 563 -0.24 11.82 13.34
N VAL A 564 0.39 10.73 13.79
CA VAL A 564 0.33 10.29 15.19
C VAL A 564 1.00 11.30 16.11
N LEU A 565 2.16 11.83 15.72
CA LEU A 565 2.88 12.86 16.47
C LEU A 565 2.09 14.18 16.54
N ASP A 566 1.46 14.59 15.43
CA ASP A 566 0.65 15.82 15.37
C ASP A 566 -0.66 15.69 16.15
N ALA A 567 -1.28 14.52 16.10
CA ALA A 567 -2.53 14.29 16.80
C ALA A 567 -2.36 14.34 18.32
N GLN A 568 -1.15 14.05 18.84
CA GLN A 568 -0.87 13.90 20.27
C GLN A 568 -2.10 13.33 20.97
N PRO A 569 -2.42 12.02 20.77
CA PRO A 569 -3.71 11.47 21.17
C PRO A 569 -3.96 11.80 22.63
N GLN A 570 -4.92 12.69 22.87
CA GLN A 570 -5.30 13.13 24.21
C GLN A 570 -6.08 12.00 24.87
N GLY A 571 -5.35 11.10 25.51
CA GLY A 571 -5.90 10.08 26.37
C GLY A 571 -5.18 10.12 27.72
N PRO A 572 -5.72 9.49 28.75
CA PRO A 572 -4.97 9.35 30.01
C PRO A 572 -3.64 8.65 29.72
N SER A 573 -2.57 9.11 30.38
CA SER A 573 -1.24 8.51 30.24
C SER A 573 -1.28 7.02 30.60
N ARG A 574 -0.30 6.24 30.12
CA ARG A 574 -0.16 4.81 30.44
C ARG A 574 -0.16 4.59 31.98
N VAL A 575 0.45 5.52 32.72
CA VAL A 575 0.50 5.49 34.18
C VAL A 575 -0.90 5.65 34.76
N ASP A 576 -1.69 6.58 34.24
CA ASP A 576 -3.06 6.82 34.71
C ASP A 576 -4.00 5.66 34.36
N ARG A 577 -3.76 4.95 33.25
CA ARG A 577 -4.56 3.77 32.84
C ARG A 577 -4.28 2.53 33.70
N VAL A 578 -3.05 2.34 34.14
CA VAL A 578 -2.68 1.20 35.00
C VAL A 578 -3.07 1.46 36.45
N GLN A 579 -3.12 2.74 36.88
CA GLN A 579 -3.50 3.11 38.24
C GLN A 579 -5.00 3.38 38.40
N SER A 580 -5.77 3.57 37.31
CA SER A 580 -7.19 3.72 37.40
C SER A 580 -7.86 2.36 37.71
N ASN A 581 -7.96 1.99 38.98
CA ASN A 581 -9.04 1.17 39.50
C ASN A 581 -10.38 1.95 39.33
N GLY A 582 -10.53 2.62 38.18
CA GLY A 582 -11.68 3.45 37.84
C GLY A 582 -12.86 2.61 37.40
N PRO A 583 -14.06 3.17 37.53
CA PRO A 583 -15.31 2.45 37.49
C PRO A 583 -15.65 1.91 36.11
N GLY A 584 -15.80 0.63 36.05
CA GLY A 584 -16.71 -0.01 35.15
C GLY A 584 -16.20 -0.31 33.74
N ARG A 585 -16.05 -1.60 33.47
CA ARG A 585 -15.88 -2.10 32.09
C ARG A 585 -17.23 -2.00 31.36
N VAL A 586 -17.23 -1.29 30.21
CA VAL A 586 -18.42 -1.11 29.38
C VAL A 586 -18.36 -2.01 28.16
N LEU A 587 -19.41 -2.80 27.95
CA LEU A 587 -19.61 -3.58 26.74
C LEU A 587 -20.67 -2.90 25.86
N VAL A 588 -20.31 -2.46 24.67
CA VAL A 588 -21.26 -2.00 23.66
C VAL A 588 -21.49 -3.13 22.68
N CYS A 589 -22.68 -3.71 22.67
CA CYS A 589 -23.04 -4.81 21.77
C CYS A 589 -24.14 -4.36 20.79
N TYR A 590 -24.03 -4.81 19.53
CA TYR A 590 -24.92 -4.34 18.47
C TYR A 590 -25.28 -5.41 17.45
N ALA A 591 -26.48 -5.24 16.85
CA ALA A 591 -26.86 -5.90 15.61
C ALA A 591 -26.88 -4.88 14.49
N SER A 592 -26.19 -5.13 13.37
CA SER A 592 -26.08 -4.21 12.24
C SER A 592 -26.17 -4.94 10.90
N ILE A 593 -26.93 -4.36 9.96
CA ILE A 593 -26.89 -4.65 8.51
C ILE A 593 -26.58 -3.31 7.83
N GLY A 594 -25.55 -3.26 6.98
CA GLY A 594 -25.16 -2.02 6.31
C GLY A 594 -24.36 -1.02 7.16
N GLY A 595 -23.87 -1.41 8.36
CA GLY A 595 -22.83 -0.69 9.11
C GLY A 595 -23.29 0.51 9.95
N LYS A 596 -24.48 1.07 9.78
CA LYS A 596 -24.94 2.28 10.51
C LYS A 596 -24.97 2.08 12.03
N THR A 597 -25.54 0.97 12.50
CA THR A 597 -25.59 0.66 13.94
C THR A 597 -24.21 0.35 14.51
N ALA A 598 -23.32 -0.26 13.72
CA ALA A 598 -21.94 -0.49 14.12
C ALA A 598 -21.19 0.85 14.32
N ARG A 599 -21.33 1.81 13.41
CA ARG A 599 -20.75 3.16 13.55
C ARG A 599 -21.29 3.89 14.78
N ALA A 600 -22.61 3.79 15.05
CA ALA A 600 -23.18 4.37 16.24
C ALA A 600 -22.64 3.71 17.53
N ALA A 601 -22.49 2.37 17.53
CA ALA A 601 -21.89 1.64 18.64
C ALA A 601 -20.45 2.07 18.92
N GLN A 602 -19.64 2.24 17.87
CA GLN A 602 -18.26 2.72 18.00
C GLN A 602 -18.23 4.15 18.54
N ALA A 603 -19.03 5.06 17.99
CA ALA A 603 -19.07 6.45 18.45
C ALA A 603 -19.55 6.57 19.93
N ILE A 604 -20.43 5.69 20.40
CA ILE A 604 -20.82 5.61 21.81
C ILE A 604 -19.62 5.14 22.65
N ALA A 605 -18.89 4.14 22.21
CA ALA A 605 -17.68 3.66 22.88
C ALA A 605 -16.60 4.76 22.96
N ASP A 606 -16.39 5.50 21.87
CA ASP A 606 -15.48 6.64 21.83
C ASP A 606 -15.88 7.71 22.85
N GLY A 607 -17.17 7.96 23.03
CA GLY A 607 -17.70 8.86 24.06
C GLY A 607 -17.38 8.39 25.49
N TYR A 608 -17.47 7.11 25.77
CA TYR A 608 -17.02 6.54 27.03
C TYR A 608 -15.51 6.63 27.22
N SER A 609 -14.76 6.30 26.17
CA SER A 609 -13.29 6.32 26.17
C SER A 609 -12.75 7.73 26.39
N ALA A 610 -13.40 8.76 25.83
CA ALA A 610 -13.09 10.16 26.08
C ALA A 610 -13.25 10.61 27.56
N LYS A 611 -13.88 9.77 28.38
CA LYS A 611 -14.04 9.95 29.83
C LYS A 611 -13.23 8.94 30.65
N GLY A 612 -12.26 8.26 30.01
CA GLY A 612 -11.36 7.31 30.68
C GLY A 612 -12.01 5.96 31.01
N VAL A 613 -13.16 5.60 30.44
CA VAL A 613 -13.87 4.36 30.73
C VAL A 613 -13.46 3.27 29.73
N VAL A 614 -13.00 2.13 30.21
CA VAL A 614 -12.63 0.97 29.35
C VAL A 614 -13.87 0.42 28.66
N THR A 615 -13.88 0.44 27.33
CA THR A 615 -15.05 0.06 26.54
C THR A 615 -14.68 -0.99 25.49
N ARG A 616 -15.50 -2.04 25.39
CA ARG A 616 -15.39 -3.09 24.38
C ARG A 616 -16.60 -3.03 23.45
N VAL A 617 -16.39 -3.09 22.14
CA VAL A 617 -17.47 -3.05 21.13
C VAL A 617 -17.54 -4.38 20.41
N LEU A 618 -18.67 -5.08 20.48
CA LEU A 618 -18.86 -6.40 19.87
C LEU A 618 -20.18 -6.52 19.12
N PRO A 619 -20.23 -7.18 17.95
CA PRO A 619 -21.48 -7.63 17.38
C PRO A 619 -22.13 -8.71 18.28
N ILE A 620 -23.46 -8.73 18.35
CA ILE A 620 -24.20 -9.65 19.26
C ILE A 620 -23.87 -11.13 19.05
N VAL A 621 -23.44 -11.51 17.85
CA VAL A 621 -23.03 -12.90 17.53
C VAL A 621 -21.77 -13.33 18.27
N LYS A 622 -20.95 -12.38 18.75
CA LYS A 622 -19.72 -12.60 19.53
C LYS A 622 -19.92 -12.36 21.04
N VAL A 623 -21.15 -12.08 21.50
CA VAL A 623 -21.44 -11.77 22.90
C VAL A 623 -22.08 -12.95 23.56
N GLY A 624 -21.35 -13.66 24.41
CA GLY A 624 -21.79 -14.76 25.23
C GLY A 624 -21.95 -14.39 26.72
N ALA A 625 -22.15 -15.39 27.56
CA ALA A 625 -22.30 -15.20 29.01
C ALA A 625 -21.01 -14.64 29.66
N ALA A 626 -19.84 -14.99 29.16
CA ALA A 626 -18.56 -14.54 29.69
C ALA A 626 -18.36 -13.03 29.48
N GLU A 627 -18.61 -12.53 28.27
CA GLU A 627 -18.51 -11.10 27.94
C GLU A 627 -19.49 -10.26 28.77
N LEU A 628 -20.72 -10.76 28.90
CA LEU A 628 -21.73 -10.12 29.73
C LEU A 628 -21.35 -10.13 31.22
N ALA A 629 -20.73 -11.22 31.71
CA ALA A 629 -20.31 -11.32 33.11
C ALA A 629 -19.20 -10.30 33.44
N MET A 630 -18.26 -10.09 32.53
CA MET A 630 -17.12 -9.18 32.70
C MET A 630 -17.46 -7.68 32.60
N ALA A 631 -18.59 -7.32 32.00
CA ALA A 631 -19.02 -5.94 31.87
C ALA A 631 -19.80 -5.45 33.08
N ASP A 632 -19.52 -4.25 33.56
CA ASP A 632 -20.27 -3.58 34.63
C ASP A 632 -21.50 -2.84 34.08
N THR A 633 -21.33 -2.30 32.85
CA THR A 633 -22.40 -1.66 32.08
C THR A 633 -22.47 -2.26 30.69
N VAL A 634 -23.67 -2.54 30.18
CA VAL A 634 -23.88 -3.05 28.83
C VAL A 634 -24.70 -2.05 28.02
N VAL A 635 -24.21 -1.69 26.82
CA VAL A 635 -24.95 -0.85 25.87
C VAL A 635 -25.41 -1.71 24.71
N VAL A 636 -26.72 -1.78 24.46
CA VAL A 636 -27.29 -2.67 23.45
C VAL A 636 -27.87 -1.87 22.28
N GLY A 637 -27.42 -2.15 21.07
CA GLY A 637 -27.81 -1.44 19.85
C GLY A 637 -28.44 -2.31 18.77
N SER A 638 -29.51 -1.81 18.13
CA SER A 638 -30.17 -2.48 17.01
C SER A 638 -30.56 -1.50 15.90
N TRP A 639 -30.60 -1.97 14.64
CA TRP A 639 -31.34 -1.23 13.63
C TRP A 639 -32.84 -1.50 13.76
N VAL A 640 -33.64 -0.58 13.26
CA VAL A 640 -35.10 -0.74 13.19
C VAL A 640 -35.46 -1.54 11.96
N GLU A 641 -36.18 -2.66 12.16
CA GLU A 641 -36.65 -3.54 11.11
C GLU A 641 -38.19 -3.41 10.96
N GLY A 642 -38.70 -3.37 9.73
CA GLY A 642 -40.14 -3.29 9.39
C GLY A 642 -40.52 -2.03 8.63
N PHE A 643 -41.73 -2.06 8.01
CA PHE A 643 -42.29 -0.94 7.28
C PHE A 643 -43.09 0.02 8.17
N VAL A 644 -43.22 1.27 7.78
CA VAL A 644 -43.81 2.38 8.57
C VAL A 644 -45.23 2.08 9.13
N ILE A 645 -45.93 1.15 8.57
CA ILE A 645 -47.35 0.88 8.91
C ILE A 645 -47.58 -0.42 9.69
N SER A 646 -46.64 -1.39 9.64
CA SER A 646 -46.80 -2.68 10.35
C SER A 646 -45.46 -3.25 10.85
N SER A 647 -45.48 -3.83 12.03
CA SER A 647 -44.43 -4.64 12.67
C SER A 647 -43.05 -3.97 12.82
N VAL A 648 -42.98 -2.67 13.12
CA VAL A 648 -41.74 -1.97 13.43
C VAL A 648 -41.18 -2.39 14.78
N GLY A 649 -39.94 -2.86 14.81
CA GLY A 649 -39.27 -3.33 16.01
C GLY A 649 -37.77 -3.51 15.87
N PRO A 650 -37.08 -4.06 16.89
CA PRO A 650 -35.70 -4.44 16.77
C PRO A 650 -35.53 -5.57 15.77
N ALA A 651 -34.35 -5.60 15.13
CA ALA A 651 -33.99 -6.63 14.14
C ALA A 651 -34.24 -8.05 14.66
N LYS A 652 -34.59 -8.97 13.76
CA LYS A 652 -34.84 -10.39 14.14
C LYS A 652 -33.65 -10.99 14.88
N ALA A 653 -32.42 -10.74 14.43
CA ALA A 653 -31.22 -11.22 15.11
C ALA A 653 -31.11 -10.68 16.54
N MET A 654 -31.46 -9.40 16.77
CA MET A 654 -31.47 -8.78 18.08
C MET A 654 -32.56 -9.41 18.97
N LYS A 655 -33.77 -9.66 18.42
CA LYS A 655 -34.83 -10.31 19.17
C LYS A 655 -34.41 -11.71 19.64
N SER A 656 -33.88 -12.52 18.74
CA SER A 656 -33.41 -13.88 19.07
C SER A 656 -32.32 -13.87 20.13
N TRP A 657 -31.38 -12.90 19.99
CA TRP A 657 -30.29 -12.74 20.96
C TRP A 657 -30.82 -12.32 22.35
N LEU A 658 -31.73 -11.35 22.43
CA LEU A 658 -32.36 -10.89 23.66
C LEU A 658 -33.14 -12.02 24.37
N ASP A 659 -33.83 -12.85 23.59
CA ASP A 659 -34.56 -14.02 24.14
C ASP A 659 -33.60 -15.08 24.69
N GLY A 660 -32.42 -15.27 24.08
CA GLY A 660 -31.38 -16.19 24.51
C GLY A 660 -30.52 -15.70 25.69
N LEU A 661 -30.65 -14.44 26.12
CA LEU A 661 -29.83 -13.89 27.20
C LEU A 661 -30.06 -14.61 28.54
N PRO A 662 -28.99 -14.83 29.34
CA PRO A 662 -29.12 -15.26 30.74
C PRO A 662 -29.79 -14.17 31.60
N ARG A 663 -30.06 -14.47 32.86
CA ARG A 663 -30.48 -13.44 33.83
C ARG A 663 -29.33 -12.42 34.04
N LEU A 664 -29.63 -11.13 33.97
CA LEU A 664 -28.65 -10.05 34.03
C LEU A 664 -28.45 -9.49 35.45
N GLY A 665 -29.16 -10.01 36.46
CA GLY A 665 -28.86 -9.80 37.88
C GLY A 665 -28.72 -8.35 38.32
N GLY A 666 -29.53 -7.43 37.81
CA GLY A 666 -29.47 -6.01 38.16
C GLY A 666 -28.40 -5.20 37.38
N LYS A 667 -27.77 -5.79 36.36
CA LYS A 667 -26.78 -5.07 35.53
C LYS A 667 -27.34 -3.78 34.95
N THR A 668 -26.53 -2.73 34.96
CA THR A 668 -26.83 -1.47 34.32
C THR A 668 -26.78 -1.61 32.80
N VAL A 669 -27.86 -1.24 32.11
CA VAL A 669 -27.97 -1.35 30.67
C VAL A 669 -28.46 -0.03 30.08
N ALA A 670 -27.87 0.38 28.93
CA ALA A 670 -28.41 1.40 28.06
C ALA A 670 -28.83 0.79 26.72
N VAL A 671 -29.80 1.38 26.04
CA VAL A 671 -30.24 0.90 24.74
C VAL A 671 -30.19 2.01 23.68
N PHE A 672 -29.84 1.66 22.47
CA PHE A 672 -29.95 2.58 21.35
C PHE A 672 -30.48 1.90 20.10
N CYS A 673 -31.01 2.68 19.17
CA CYS A 673 -31.34 2.17 17.84
C CYS A 673 -30.95 3.16 16.75
N THR A 674 -30.71 2.62 15.55
CA THR A 674 -30.52 3.43 14.33
C THR A 674 -31.71 3.17 13.39
N PHE A 675 -32.18 4.23 12.75
CA PHE A 675 -33.38 4.15 11.92
C PHE A 675 -33.27 5.03 10.64
N GLY A 676 -34.05 4.68 9.60
CA GLY A 676 -34.14 5.47 8.38
C GLY A 676 -35.30 6.46 8.41
N VAL A 677 -36.45 6.05 8.97
CA VAL A 677 -37.69 6.85 8.98
C VAL A 677 -38.24 7.09 10.37
N SER A 678 -38.34 6.09 11.21
CA SER A 678 -38.88 6.24 12.57
C SER A 678 -38.41 5.13 13.52
N PRO A 679 -38.06 5.45 14.78
CA PRO A 679 -37.64 4.48 15.79
C PRO A 679 -38.81 3.77 16.47
N LYS A 680 -40.06 4.00 16.05
CA LYS A 680 -41.31 3.56 16.74
C LYS A 680 -41.22 2.18 17.38
N GLY A 681 -41.37 2.14 18.69
CA GLY A 681 -41.51 0.89 19.46
C GLY A 681 -40.21 0.07 19.68
N THR A 682 -39.15 0.28 18.88
CA THR A 682 -37.93 -0.53 18.95
C THR A 682 -37.24 -0.41 20.32
N LEU A 683 -36.96 0.80 20.77
CA LEU A 683 -36.35 1.03 22.10
C LEU A 683 -37.20 0.48 23.24
N ARG A 684 -38.53 0.67 23.17
CA ARG A 684 -39.46 0.12 24.17
C ARG A 684 -39.45 -1.40 24.18
N ALA A 685 -39.39 -2.06 23.03
CA ALA A 685 -39.30 -3.50 22.92
C ALA A 685 -38.00 -4.06 23.51
N MET A 686 -36.85 -3.45 23.16
CA MET A 686 -35.53 -3.83 23.69
C MET A 686 -35.47 -3.62 25.21
N ARG A 687 -35.92 -2.47 25.69
CA ARG A 687 -36.01 -2.17 27.13
C ARG A 687 -36.81 -3.23 27.88
N ARG A 688 -38.03 -3.53 27.44
CA ARG A 688 -38.89 -4.57 28.09
C ARG A 688 -38.23 -5.95 28.10
N ALA A 689 -37.56 -6.34 27.01
CA ALA A 689 -36.87 -7.61 26.93
C ALA A 689 -35.72 -7.71 27.95
N LEU A 690 -34.93 -6.66 28.09
CA LEU A 690 -33.80 -6.58 29.03
C LEU A 690 -34.26 -6.50 30.48
N GLU A 691 -35.28 -5.70 30.78
CA GLU A 691 -35.91 -5.64 32.11
C GLU A 691 -36.50 -7.00 32.54
N LYS A 692 -37.12 -7.74 31.61
CA LYS A 692 -37.58 -9.12 31.84
C LYS A 692 -36.46 -10.09 32.22
N LYS A 693 -35.23 -9.81 31.75
CA LYS A 693 -34.01 -10.57 32.11
C LYS A 693 -33.35 -10.05 33.40
N GLY A 694 -33.95 -9.07 34.07
CA GLY A 694 -33.47 -8.52 35.35
C GLY A 694 -32.43 -7.39 35.19
N ALA A 695 -32.31 -6.77 34.03
CA ALA A 695 -31.46 -5.59 33.82
C ALA A 695 -32.13 -4.32 34.34
N VAL A 696 -31.32 -3.34 34.74
CA VAL A 696 -31.73 -1.95 35.04
C VAL A 696 -31.40 -1.06 33.82
N VAL A 697 -32.42 -0.70 33.03
CA VAL A 697 -32.22 0.13 31.86
C VAL A 697 -32.21 1.62 32.25
N VAL A 698 -31.04 2.22 32.23
CA VAL A 698 -30.78 3.59 32.73
C VAL A 698 -30.93 4.68 31.66
N ALA A 699 -30.78 4.35 30.40
CA ALA A 699 -30.86 5.31 29.30
C ALA A 699 -31.28 4.67 27.99
N GLN A 700 -31.84 5.48 27.10
CA GLN A 700 -32.18 5.07 25.75
C GLN A 700 -31.99 6.22 24.74
N ALA A 701 -31.53 5.90 23.52
CA ALA A 701 -31.35 6.87 22.44
C ALA A 701 -31.70 6.29 21.07
N ALA A 702 -32.15 7.13 20.17
CA ALA A 702 -32.42 6.77 18.78
C ALA A 702 -31.67 7.73 17.86
N PHE A 703 -31.01 7.19 16.83
CA PHE A 703 -30.17 7.98 15.90
C PHE A 703 -30.66 7.76 14.48
N GLY A 704 -31.15 8.82 13.85
CA GLY A 704 -31.48 8.90 12.44
C GLY A 704 -30.26 9.26 11.59
N PRO A 705 -30.46 9.50 10.29
CA PRO A 705 -29.37 9.87 9.38
C PRO A 705 -28.63 11.15 9.81
N GLU A 706 -29.36 12.16 10.30
CA GLU A 706 -28.79 13.46 10.70
C GLU A 706 -27.93 13.34 11.96
N GLU A 707 -28.35 12.57 12.95
CA GLU A 707 -27.60 12.35 14.19
C GLU A 707 -26.39 11.43 13.99
N LEU A 708 -26.44 10.54 12.99
CA LEU A 708 -25.29 9.70 12.62
C LEU A 708 -24.21 10.46 11.83
N GLU A 709 -24.62 11.52 11.14
CA GLU A 709 -23.73 12.40 10.35
C GLU A 709 -23.44 13.74 11.09
N ALA A 710 -23.83 13.82 12.36
CA ALA A 710 -23.85 15.06 13.12
C ALA A 710 -22.54 15.83 13.11
N LYS A 711 -22.61 17.06 12.59
CA LYS A 711 -21.64 18.13 12.79
C LYS A 711 -21.69 18.61 14.25
N ALA A 712 -20.61 19.23 14.71
CA ALA A 712 -20.49 19.72 16.07
C ALA A 712 -21.74 20.52 16.52
N GLY A 713 -22.37 20.08 17.63
CA GLY A 713 -23.52 20.74 18.25
C GLY A 713 -24.84 19.94 18.26
N ILE A 714 -24.93 18.81 17.54
CA ILE A 714 -26.11 17.94 17.55
C ILE A 714 -25.87 16.75 18.48
N PHE A 715 -26.90 16.36 19.26
CA PHE A 715 -26.83 15.20 20.15
C PHE A 715 -26.72 13.91 19.35
N GLY A 716 -25.49 13.42 19.14
CA GLY A 716 -25.19 12.21 18.39
C GLY A 716 -24.73 11.04 19.29
N PRO A 717 -24.36 9.90 18.71
CA PRO A 717 -23.95 8.70 19.45
C PRO A 717 -22.79 8.95 20.43
N ARG A 718 -21.79 9.74 20.06
CA ARG A 718 -20.64 10.08 20.90
C ARG A 718 -21.08 10.86 22.16
N ALA A 719 -21.90 11.87 21.99
CA ALA A 719 -22.46 12.67 23.11
C ALA A 719 -23.31 11.81 24.06
N PHE A 720 -24.02 10.82 23.53
CA PHE A 720 -24.73 9.84 24.32
C PHE A 720 -23.78 8.99 25.18
N GLY A 721 -22.67 8.50 24.59
CA GLY A 721 -21.63 7.78 25.33
C GLY A 721 -20.98 8.60 26.44
N GLU A 722 -20.64 9.85 26.16
CA GLU A 722 -20.09 10.79 27.15
C GLU A 722 -21.09 11.07 28.29
N GLY A 723 -22.37 11.21 27.97
CA GLY A 723 -23.44 11.39 28.97
C GLY A 723 -23.62 10.17 29.87
N LEU A 724 -23.54 8.95 29.30
CA LEU A 724 -23.60 7.72 30.05
C LEU A 724 -22.39 7.54 30.98
N ALA A 725 -21.20 7.91 30.54
CA ALA A 725 -19.99 7.88 31.37
C ALA A 725 -20.10 8.80 32.58
N ARG A 726 -20.66 10.01 32.43
CA ARG A 726 -20.93 10.93 33.53
C ARG A 726 -21.96 10.37 34.54
N LEU A 727 -23.01 9.69 34.06
CA LEU A 727 -23.99 9.04 34.93
C LEU A 727 -23.38 7.91 35.78
N ALA A 728 -22.42 7.16 35.22
CA ALA A 728 -21.70 6.14 35.97
C ALA A 728 -20.86 6.76 37.11
N THR A 729 -20.16 7.85 36.85
CA THR A 729 -19.36 8.58 37.85
C THR A 729 -20.22 9.16 39.00
N ILE A 730 -21.40 9.70 38.68
CA ILE A 730 -22.32 10.26 39.69
C ILE A 730 -22.88 9.16 40.61
N LYS A 731 -23.20 7.97 40.08
CA LYS A 731 -23.69 6.84 40.89
C LYS A 731 -22.64 6.32 41.89
N GLU A 732 -21.36 6.38 41.57
CA GLU A 732 -20.28 6.00 42.50
C GLU A 732 -20.08 7.08 43.57
N ALA A 733 -20.11 8.35 43.21
CA ALA A 733 -20.05 9.44 44.20
C ALA A 733 -21.17 9.37 45.22
N VAL A 734 -22.36 8.93 44.81
CA VAL A 734 -23.51 8.72 45.72
C VAL A 734 -23.36 7.43 46.58
N LYS A 735 -22.67 6.38 46.07
CA LYS A 735 -22.39 5.15 46.87
C LYS A 735 -21.32 5.36 47.94
N VAL A 736 -20.42 6.34 47.78
CA VAL A 736 -19.38 6.67 48.77
C VAL A 736 -19.88 7.62 49.85
N SER A 737 -21.06 8.21 49.68
CA SER A 737 -21.67 9.16 50.61
C SER A 737 -22.87 8.62 51.40
N VAL A 738 -23.12 7.26 51.37
CA VAL A 738 -24.01 6.53 52.22
C VAL A 738 -23.20 5.35 52.83
#